data_78cf043dd63608d6287aeb3c867cf92e
#
_entry.id   78cf043dd63608d6287aeb3c867cf92e
#
_cell.length_a   1.000
_cell.length_b   1.000
_cell.length_c   1.000
_cell.angle_alpha   90.00
_cell.angle_beta   90.00
_cell.angle_gamma   90.00
#
_symmetry.space_group_name_H-M   'P 1'
#
loop_
_entity.id
_entity.type
_entity.pdbx_description
1 polymer ?
#
loop_
_entity_poly.entity_id
_entity_poly.type
_entity_poly.pdbx_seq_one_letter_code
_entity_poly.pdbx_strand_id
1 'polypeptide(L)'
;MNMKQLFMLFLLVMSQQLNAQQLIITGSVKDAETKEALSLCNILLANSKVGTVTNANGSFSLKLLLGTKNTQLIASYLGYTPDTISIEPNKTNYTIYLKPIVGNLNELVVTGVSKATLLRENPVAVTNVSAKTIDRTIEPNIIDALVKNVPGLNAVKTGPNISKPFIRGLGYNRVLTLYDGMRQEGQQWGDEHGIEVDAYNIDKAEVIKGPASLMFGSDAVAGVVSLFPYLPKENDSKIHGRFLIDYQSNNGLIGNGFRLGYNNGQWLWVVRGSYRLAKNYTNAIDGRVYNTGFKETNLAATIGHTSAKGYSNFNATLYNNLQGIPDGSRDSLTRKFTKQIHEGALDDITNRPIVNDAELNSYTLSPLHQHIQHYRVYTNNHYQFGNGEIDATLGFQQNVRREYSHPTAPQQAGLFVRLNTINYGLRYNAPSFCNVDMTVGINGMYQNNKSKNATDFPIPNYNLLDIGGYIYGKWKQQKLTISGGLRYDTRQLTSSNFYVGNNPANGFDKQYFLPDTSGATLQFPLLNKNFTGISLSLGFTYQLTEQISLKANVARGYRSPSITEIASNGLDPGAHIIYLGNRDFVPEFSFQQDLGLMFANKNVVASLSIFNNNLQHYIYLTQLVDASGDAIVDAQGNKTFQYQQASAQLYGLETSIDLHLSAWKGFSFNNNLAVTYGISKQKTYANKGTDGEYLPLIPPAKWLSSIGQEIKTTSKIFTAFNAKAELEFGAAQNRYLALYNTETATPAYSLINFSVGTQLNYSKTNTLQLQIQVNNLGDAAYQSNLSRLKYFEYYPASPNGHLGMYNMGRNICAKLIVAF
;
A
#
# COMPACT_ATOMS: atom_id res chain seq x y z
N MET A 1 -70.07 15.92 50.28
CA MET A 1 -68.83 15.98 49.51
C MET A 1 -69.12 16.76 48.25
N ASN A 2 -68.48 17.96 48.05
CA ASN A 2 -68.80 18.85 46.94
C ASN A 2 -68.26 18.27 45.62
N MET A 3 -68.98 18.47 44.52
CA MET A 3 -68.61 17.95 43.16
C MET A 3 -67.16 18.30 42.75
N LYS A 4 -66.60 19.35 43.31
CA LYS A 4 -65.17 19.68 43.16
C LYS A 4 -64.23 18.67 43.88
N GLN A 5 -64.66 18.17 44.99
CA GLN A 5 -63.89 17.14 45.73
C GLN A 5 -63.95 15.76 45.06
N LEU A 6 -65.09 15.44 44.45
CA LEU A 6 -65.27 14.22 43.62
C LEU A 6 -64.43 14.28 42.33
N PHE A 7 -64.37 15.46 41.69
CA PHE A 7 -63.54 15.66 40.50
C PHE A 7 -62.04 15.65 40.82
N MET A 8 -61.67 16.17 41.97
CA MET A 8 -60.27 16.08 42.47
C MET A 8 -59.87 14.66 42.84
N LEU A 9 -60.74 13.87 43.41
CA LEU A 9 -60.55 12.46 43.70
C LEU A 9 -60.44 11.62 42.42
N PHE A 10 -61.24 11.96 41.39
CA PHE A 10 -61.21 11.31 40.06
C PHE A 10 -59.92 11.66 39.33
N LEU A 11 -59.40 12.87 39.43
CA LEU A 11 -58.12 13.29 38.90
C LEU A 11 -56.94 12.63 39.65
N LEU A 12 -57.06 12.41 40.96
CA LEU A 12 -56.06 11.71 41.76
C LEU A 12 -56.03 10.20 41.45
N VAL A 13 -57.17 9.58 41.11
CA VAL A 13 -57.21 8.18 40.69
C VAL A 13 -56.77 8.00 39.25
N MET A 14 -56.94 9.00 38.39
CA MET A 14 -56.41 9.00 37.02
C MET A 14 -54.91 9.28 36.97
N SER A 15 -54.31 9.83 38.02
CA SER A 15 -52.85 10.04 38.10
C SER A 15 -52.08 8.79 38.60
N GLN A 16 -52.68 7.65 38.79
CA GLN A 16 -51.96 6.39 38.86
C GLN A 16 -51.38 6.12 37.51
N GLN A 17 -50.16 6.62 37.33
CA GLN A 17 -49.33 6.30 36.18
C GLN A 17 -49.29 4.76 36.03
N LEU A 18 -49.84 4.29 34.94
CA LEU A 18 -49.54 3.01 34.39
C LEU A 18 -48.02 2.97 34.17
N ASN A 19 -47.27 2.54 35.21
CA ASN A 19 -45.92 2.12 35.03
C ASN A 19 -45.94 0.92 34.06
N ALA A 20 -45.91 1.17 32.75
CA ALA A 20 -45.69 0.12 31.78
C ALA A 20 -44.37 -0.52 32.12
N GLN A 21 -44.42 -1.70 32.70
CA GLN A 21 -43.18 -2.48 33.00
C GLN A 21 -42.41 -2.64 31.68
N GLN A 22 -41.22 -2.07 31.65
CA GLN A 22 -40.32 -2.17 30.49
C GLN A 22 -39.39 -3.38 30.69
N LEU A 23 -39.35 -4.25 29.72
CA LEU A 23 -38.38 -5.30 29.65
C LEU A 23 -37.14 -4.76 28.93
N ILE A 24 -35.99 -4.74 29.59
CA ILE A 24 -34.72 -4.35 29.01
C ILE A 24 -33.97 -5.62 28.62
N ILE A 25 -33.79 -5.79 27.30
CA ILE A 25 -32.94 -6.86 26.78
C ILE A 25 -31.58 -6.27 26.48
N THR A 26 -30.55 -6.91 27.01
CA THR A 26 -29.14 -6.58 26.77
C THR A 26 -28.45 -7.73 26.05
N GLY A 27 -27.32 -7.46 25.41
CA GLY A 27 -26.55 -8.54 24.83
C GLY A 27 -25.32 -8.03 24.09
N SER A 28 -24.65 -8.96 23.44
CA SER A 28 -23.50 -8.66 22.56
C SER A 28 -23.63 -9.43 21.24
N VAL A 29 -23.13 -8.82 20.18
CA VAL A 29 -23.02 -9.46 18.85
C VAL A 29 -21.54 -9.68 18.54
N LYS A 30 -21.20 -10.89 18.14
CA LYS A 30 -19.84 -11.32 17.87
C LYS A 30 -19.75 -12.05 16.53
N ASP A 31 -18.59 -11.97 15.90
CA ASP A 31 -18.26 -12.83 14.77
C ASP A 31 -18.26 -14.31 15.20
N ALA A 32 -18.89 -15.17 14.41
CA ALA A 32 -18.99 -16.60 14.73
C ALA A 32 -17.65 -17.34 14.62
N GLU A 33 -16.73 -16.84 13.79
CA GLU A 33 -15.41 -17.45 13.53
C GLU A 33 -14.32 -16.84 14.42
N THR A 34 -14.17 -15.52 14.40
CA THR A 34 -13.11 -14.81 15.13
C THR A 34 -13.46 -14.53 16.60
N LYS A 35 -14.74 -14.59 16.96
CA LYS A 35 -15.30 -14.19 18.27
C LYS A 35 -15.13 -12.69 18.59
N GLU A 36 -14.67 -11.90 17.63
CA GLU A 36 -14.56 -10.45 17.76
C GLU A 36 -15.94 -9.79 17.92
N ALA A 37 -15.99 -8.71 18.67
CA ALA A 37 -17.19 -7.91 18.85
C ALA A 37 -17.55 -7.16 17.55
N LEU A 38 -18.84 -7.22 17.16
CA LEU A 38 -19.33 -6.53 15.98
C LEU A 38 -20.06 -5.24 16.41
N SER A 39 -19.42 -4.10 16.19
CA SER A 39 -20.01 -2.78 16.42
C SER A 39 -20.96 -2.38 15.32
N LEU A 40 -21.95 -1.53 15.63
CA LEU A 40 -22.97 -1.01 14.70
C LEU A 40 -23.83 -2.12 14.04
N CYS A 41 -23.96 -3.29 14.66
CA CYS A 41 -24.94 -4.26 14.26
C CYS A 41 -26.36 -3.77 14.55
N ASN A 42 -27.26 -3.91 13.58
CA ASN A 42 -28.68 -3.62 13.80
C ASN A 42 -29.32 -4.77 14.55
N ILE A 43 -30.02 -4.44 15.64
CA ILE A 43 -30.85 -5.36 16.41
C ILE A 43 -32.29 -4.86 16.28
N LEU A 44 -33.13 -5.63 15.60
CA LEU A 44 -34.52 -5.28 15.37
C LEU A 44 -35.43 -6.32 16.00
N LEU A 45 -36.52 -5.88 16.60
CA LEU A 45 -37.62 -6.77 16.99
C LEU A 45 -38.36 -7.18 15.68
N ALA A 46 -38.52 -8.47 15.44
CA ALA A 46 -39.15 -8.98 14.23
C ALA A 46 -40.53 -8.38 14.04
N ASN A 47 -40.87 -8.02 12.79
CA ASN A 47 -42.15 -7.38 12.40
C ASN A 47 -42.49 -6.06 13.13
N SER A 48 -41.45 -5.35 13.61
CA SER A 48 -41.59 -4.05 14.26
C SER A 48 -40.55 -3.04 13.79
N LYS A 49 -40.75 -1.77 14.12
CA LYS A 49 -39.74 -0.71 13.90
C LYS A 49 -38.88 -0.45 15.15
N VAL A 50 -39.09 -1.25 16.20
CA VAL A 50 -38.34 -1.13 17.46
C VAL A 50 -37.00 -1.83 17.30
N GLY A 51 -35.93 -1.12 17.49
CA GLY A 51 -34.59 -1.65 17.37
C GLY A 51 -33.53 -0.79 18.04
N THR A 52 -32.33 -1.26 18.06
CA THR A 52 -31.13 -0.58 18.53
C THR A 52 -29.93 -1.00 17.68
N VAL A 53 -28.80 -0.38 17.89
CA VAL A 53 -27.53 -0.78 17.28
C VAL A 53 -26.51 -1.15 18.37
N THR A 54 -25.58 -2.05 18.05
CA THR A 54 -24.50 -2.35 18.97
C THR A 54 -23.52 -1.18 19.04
N ASN A 55 -23.01 -0.93 20.24
CA ASN A 55 -21.96 0.07 20.48
C ASN A 55 -20.59 -0.44 19.96
N ALA A 56 -19.52 0.33 20.18
CA ALA A 56 -18.15 -0.01 19.76
C ALA A 56 -17.66 -1.37 20.29
N ASN A 57 -18.24 -1.86 21.37
CA ASN A 57 -17.91 -3.13 22.01
C ASN A 57 -18.84 -4.28 21.59
N GLY A 58 -19.62 -4.09 20.53
CA GLY A 58 -20.60 -5.06 20.08
C GLY A 58 -21.78 -5.27 21.05
N SER A 59 -21.91 -4.46 22.10
CA SER A 59 -22.97 -4.60 23.10
C SER A 59 -24.20 -3.77 22.73
N PHE A 60 -25.40 -4.27 23.04
CA PHE A 60 -26.65 -3.57 22.82
C PHE A 60 -27.57 -3.58 24.05
N SER A 61 -28.46 -2.62 24.08
CA SER A 61 -29.56 -2.56 25.03
C SER A 61 -30.84 -2.13 24.30
N LEU A 62 -31.89 -2.93 24.39
CA LEU A 62 -33.18 -2.70 23.75
C LEU A 62 -34.31 -2.69 24.79
N LYS A 63 -35.06 -1.62 24.82
CA LYS A 63 -36.23 -1.46 25.71
C LYS A 63 -37.48 -1.93 25.00
N LEU A 64 -38.17 -2.90 25.54
CA LEU A 64 -39.44 -3.44 25.04
C LEU A 64 -40.54 -3.17 26.02
N LEU A 65 -41.78 -2.97 25.53
CA LEU A 65 -42.97 -2.91 26.39
C LEU A 65 -43.43 -4.34 26.73
N LEU A 66 -43.70 -4.60 27.99
CA LEU A 66 -44.26 -5.90 28.41
C LEU A 66 -45.60 -6.13 27.71
N GLY A 67 -45.71 -7.29 27.02
CA GLY A 67 -46.92 -7.64 26.27
C GLY A 67 -46.71 -7.61 24.75
N THR A 68 -45.53 -7.32 24.25
CA THR A 68 -45.19 -7.49 22.82
C THR A 68 -45.34 -8.97 22.42
N LYS A 69 -46.29 -9.24 21.48
CA LYS A 69 -46.51 -10.60 20.95
C LYS A 69 -45.36 -11.18 20.12
N ASN A 70 -44.36 -10.37 19.76
CA ASN A 70 -43.21 -10.81 18.99
C ASN A 70 -42.02 -11.16 19.89
N THR A 71 -41.57 -12.39 19.79
CA THR A 71 -40.54 -12.98 20.64
C THR A 71 -39.22 -13.24 19.91
N GLN A 72 -38.95 -12.52 18.82
CA GLN A 72 -37.75 -12.73 18.01
C GLN A 72 -36.98 -11.43 17.81
N LEU A 73 -35.68 -11.48 18.00
CA LEU A 73 -34.72 -10.43 17.61
C LEU A 73 -33.99 -10.85 16.35
N ILE A 74 -33.95 -9.95 15.39
CA ILE A 74 -33.13 -10.10 14.18
C ILE A 74 -31.86 -9.28 14.38
N ALA A 75 -30.72 -9.95 14.44
CA ALA A 75 -29.42 -9.31 14.40
C ALA A 75 -28.90 -9.31 12.97
N SER A 76 -28.55 -8.17 12.46
CA SER A 76 -27.97 -8.04 11.13
C SER A 76 -26.78 -7.10 11.14
N TYR A 77 -25.75 -7.50 10.44
CA TYR A 77 -24.54 -6.73 10.28
C TYR A 77 -24.05 -6.83 8.85
N LEU A 78 -23.48 -5.76 8.36
CA LEU A 78 -23.00 -5.68 6.99
C LEU A 78 -21.86 -6.68 6.78
N GLY A 79 -22.00 -7.58 5.79
CA GLY A 79 -21.01 -8.64 5.56
C GLY A 79 -21.28 -9.96 6.30
N TYR A 80 -22.38 -10.05 7.03
CA TYR A 80 -22.76 -11.22 7.81
C TYR A 80 -24.15 -11.71 7.45
N THR A 81 -24.36 -13.03 7.57
CA THR A 81 -25.70 -13.61 7.46
C THR A 81 -26.52 -13.16 8.68
N PRO A 82 -27.67 -12.48 8.46
CA PRO A 82 -28.55 -12.13 9.56
C PRO A 82 -28.95 -13.37 10.37
N ASP A 83 -29.00 -13.25 11.67
CA ASP A 83 -29.43 -14.30 12.57
C ASP A 83 -30.67 -13.85 13.34
N THR A 84 -31.58 -14.79 13.57
CA THR A 84 -32.83 -14.53 14.28
C THR A 84 -32.87 -15.40 15.53
N ILE A 85 -32.91 -14.76 16.70
CA ILE A 85 -32.97 -15.44 17.99
C ILE A 85 -34.33 -15.23 18.64
N SER A 86 -34.86 -16.27 19.29
CA SER A 86 -36.06 -16.18 20.08
C SER A 86 -35.78 -15.59 21.46
N ILE A 87 -36.63 -14.66 21.91
CA ILE A 87 -36.58 -14.12 23.27
C ILE A 87 -37.23 -15.15 24.19
N GLU A 88 -36.45 -15.70 25.12
CA GLU A 88 -36.91 -16.66 26.11
C GLU A 88 -37.50 -15.91 27.33
N PRO A 89 -38.59 -16.41 27.94
CA PRO A 89 -39.10 -15.87 29.21
C PRO A 89 -38.01 -15.91 30.28
N ASN A 90 -37.79 -14.80 30.97
CA ASN A 90 -36.80 -14.66 32.06
C ASN A 90 -35.32 -14.58 31.65
N LYS A 91 -35.01 -14.48 30.36
CA LYS A 91 -33.66 -14.24 29.87
C LYS A 91 -33.54 -12.83 29.30
N THR A 92 -32.69 -12.04 29.89
CA THR A 92 -32.50 -10.62 29.51
C THR A 92 -31.16 -10.34 28.83
N ASN A 93 -30.25 -11.33 28.82
CA ASN A 93 -28.91 -11.16 28.22
C ASN A 93 -28.66 -12.23 27.15
N TYR A 94 -28.24 -11.78 25.94
CA TYR A 94 -28.03 -12.62 24.75
C TYR A 94 -26.64 -12.37 24.14
N THR A 95 -25.96 -13.44 23.76
CA THR A 95 -24.78 -13.36 22.89
C THR A 95 -25.16 -13.93 21.53
N ILE A 96 -25.10 -13.11 20.50
CA ILE A 96 -25.47 -13.48 19.13
C ILE A 96 -24.19 -13.64 18.33
N TYR A 97 -24.06 -14.75 17.60
CA TYR A 97 -22.90 -15.03 16.77
C TYR A 97 -23.30 -14.97 15.30
N LEU A 98 -22.94 -13.88 14.63
CA LEU A 98 -23.21 -13.76 13.19
C LEU A 98 -22.10 -14.48 12.39
N LYS A 99 -22.52 -15.22 11.38
CA LYS A 99 -21.61 -15.92 10.47
C LYS A 99 -21.24 -14.97 9.36
N PRO A 100 -19.93 -14.75 9.08
CA PRO A 100 -19.54 -13.97 7.92
C PRO A 100 -20.05 -14.64 6.65
N ILE A 101 -20.53 -13.83 5.71
CA ILE A 101 -20.93 -14.34 4.39
C ILE A 101 -19.64 -14.70 3.66
N VAL A 102 -19.47 -15.95 3.28
CA VAL A 102 -18.34 -16.43 2.47
C VAL A 102 -18.44 -15.80 1.10
N GLY A 103 -17.55 -14.84 0.83
CA GLY A 103 -17.46 -14.13 -0.45
C GLY A 103 -17.03 -12.68 -0.24
N ASN A 104 -15.91 -12.27 -0.84
CA ASN A 104 -15.27 -10.95 -0.67
C ASN A 104 -16.13 -9.74 -1.03
N LEU A 105 -17.31 -9.90 -1.62
CA LEU A 105 -18.20 -8.79 -2.05
C LEU A 105 -18.87 -8.04 -0.90
N ASN A 106 -18.99 -8.65 0.26
CA ASN A 106 -19.58 -8.02 1.45
C ASN A 106 -18.54 -7.46 2.41
N GLU A 107 -17.27 -7.45 2.02
CA GLU A 107 -16.22 -6.76 2.77
C GLU A 107 -16.43 -5.24 2.75
N LEU A 108 -16.10 -4.60 3.87
CA LEU A 108 -16.15 -3.16 3.99
C LEU A 108 -14.88 -2.54 3.44
N VAL A 109 -15.06 -1.57 2.57
CA VAL A 109 -14.03 -0.63 2.10
C VAL A 109 -14.15 0.63 2.92
N VAL A 110 -13.04 1.08 3.50
CA VAL A 110 -12.98 2.33 4.28
C VAL A 110 -12.18 3.41 3.58
N THR A 111 -11.31 3.04 2.64
CA THR A 111 -10.48 3.98 1.88
C THR A 111 -11.22 4.53 0.67
N GLY A 112 -11.16 5.85 0.46
CA GLY A 112 -11.74 6.49 -0.74
C GLY A 112 -13.26 6.53 -0.81
N VAL A 113 -13.93 6.39 0.32
CA VAL A 113 -15.40 6.44 0.44
C VAL A 113 -15.81 7.37 1.58
N SER A 114 -17.02 7.95 1.50
CA SER A 114 -17.54 8.85 2.53
C SER A 114 -17.79 8.11 3.85
N LYS A 115 -18.37 6.92 3.78
CA LYS A 115 -18.59 6.00 4.89
C LYS A 115 -18.19 4.60 4.44
N ALA A 116 -17.86 3.75 5.40
CA ALA A 116 -17.57 2.35 5.12
C ALA A 116 -18.65 1.74 4.22
N THR A 117 -18.25 1.22 3.07
CA THR A 117 -19.16 0.80 1.99
C THR A 117 -18.85 -0.63 1.60
N LEU A 118 -19.86 -1.40 1.25
CA LEU A 118 -19.64 -2.74 0.69
C LEU A 118 -18.86 -2.67 -0.62
N LEU A 119 -17.94 -3.58 -0.81
CA LEU A 119 -17.13 -3.69 -2.03
C LEU A 119 -18.03 -3.74 -3.29
N ARG A 120 -19.16 -4.46 -3.24
CA ARG A 120 -20.14 -4.56 -4.34
C ARG A 120 -20.85 -3.24 -4.67
N GLU A 121 -20.95 -2.30 -3.73
CA GLU A 121 -21.61 -1.00 -3.91
C GLU A 121 -20.65 0.11 -4.33
N ASN A 122 -19.35 -0.15 -4.29
CA ASN A 122 -18.34 0.82 -4.74
C ASN A 122 -18.14 0.69 -6.25
N PRO A 123 -18.35 1.73 -7.05
CA PRO A 123 -18.14 1.68 -8.50
C PRO A 123 -16.65 1.56 -8.87
N VAL A 124 -15.76 1.99 -7.99
CA VAL A 124 -14.32 1.91 -8.19
C VAL A 124 -13.82 0.50 -7.88
N ALA A 125 -12.84 0.02 -8.65
CA ALA A 125 -12.17 -1.24 -8.40
C ALA A 125 -11.32 -1.17 -7.13
N VAL A 126 -11.70 -1.92 -6.09
CA VAL A 126 -10.96 -2.02 -4.82
C VAL A 126 -10.70 -3.48 -4.52
N THR A 127 -9.52 -3.77 -3.99
CA THR A 127 -9.15 -5.10 -3.48
C THR A 127 -8.71 -4.97 -2.03
N ASN A 128 -9.30 -5.78 -1.15
CA ASN A 128 -8.91 -5.89 0.26
C ASN A 128 -7.98 -7.08 0.45
N VAL A 129 -6.95 -6.92 1.28
CA VAL A 129 -6.06 -8.00 1.69
C VAL A 129 -6.06 -8.08 3.22
N SER A 130 -6.56 -9.19 3.74
CA SER A 130 -6.72 -9.40 5.19
C SER A 130 -5.42 -9.75 5.90
N ALA A 131 -5.37 -9.60 7.23
CA ALA A 131 -4.26 -10.06 8.08
C ALA A 131 -3.91 -11.53 7.82
N LYS A 132 -4.92 -12.42 7.75
CA LYS A 132 -4.72 -13.84 7.49
C LYS A 132 -4.00 -14.09 6.16
N THR A 133 -4.36 -13.34 5.12
CA THR A 133 -3.71 -13.43 3.82
C THR A 133 -2.28 -12.94 3.88
N ILE A 134 -2.03 -11.79 4.53
CA ILE A 134 -0.69 -11.22 4.72
C ILE A 134 0.20 -12.18 5.52
N ASP A 135 -0.31 -12.74 6.61
CA ASP A 135 0.45 -13.68 7.45
C ASP A 135 0.85 -14.97 6.71
N ARG A 136 -0.01 -15.44 5.79
CA ARG A 136 0.22 -16.65 4.99
C ARG A 136 1.02 -16.42 3.71
N THR A 137 1.26 -15.16 3.32
CA THR A 137 2.09 -14.81 2.16
C THR A 137 3.46 -14.36 2.65
N ILE A 138 4.46 -15.24 2.57
CA ILE A 138 5.82 -14.95 3.06
C ILE A 138 6.64 -14.39 1.92
N GLU A 139 6.87 -13.07 1.98
CA GLU A 139 7.65 -12.32 1.01
C GLU A 139 8.65 -11.38 1.73
N PRO A 140 9.71 -10.91 1.07
CA PRO A 140 10.69 -10.04 1.71
C PRO A 140 10.13 -8.70 2.20
N ASN A 141 9.07 -8.19 1.58
CA ASN A 141 8.44 -6.92 1.97
C ASN A 141 6.92 -6.95 1.74
N ILE A 142 6.20 -5.97 2.29
CA ILE A 142 4.74 -5.92 2.21
C ILE A 142 4.20 -5.71 0.79
N ILE A 143 4.88 -4.92 -0.05
CA ILE A 143 4.42 -4.66 -1.41
C ILE A 143 4.46 -5.94 -2.24
N ASP A 144 5.49 -6.76 -2.08
CA ASP A 144 5.59 -8.07 -2.76
C ASP A 144 4.47 -9.02 -2.33
N ALA A 145 4.14 -9.03 -1.03
CA ALA A 145 3.00 -9.79 -0.53
C ALA A 145 1.66 -9.30 -1.14
N LEU A 146 1.49 -8.00 -1.34
CA LEU A 146 0.29 -7.46 -2.00
C LEU A 146 0.24 -7.77 -3.49
N VAL A 147 1.36 -7.72 -4.20
CA VAL A 147 1.47 -8.06 -5.64
C VAL A 147 1.03 -9.50 -5.94
N LYS A 148 1.18 -10.42 -4.99
CA LYS A 148 0.69 -11.80 -5.12
C LYS A 148 -0.82 -11.95 -4.86
N ASN A 149 -1.45 -10.97 -4.24
CA ASN A 149 -2.85 -11.08 -3.82
C ASN A 149 -3.79 -10.08 -4.52
N VAL A 150 -3.25 -9.12 -5.29
CA VAL A 150 -4.03 -8.03 -5.90
C VAL A 150 -3.81 -8.03 -7.42
N PRO A 151 -4.81 -8.41 -8.23
CA PRO A 151 -4.71 -8.34 -9.69
C PRO A 151 -4.39 -6.90 -10.15
N GLY A 152 -3.52 -6.75 -11.15
CA GLY A 152 -3.14 -5.43 -11.70
C GLY A 152 -2.22 -4.59 -10.80
N LEU A 153 -1.89 -5.05 -9.60
CA LEU A 153 -0.81 -4.50 -8.80
C LEU A 153 0.50 -5.19 -9.18
N ASN A 154 1.51 -4.40 -9.46
CA ASN A 154 2.88 -4.82 -9.74
C ASN A 154 3.84 -4.02 -8.88
N ALA A 155 5.14 -4.31 -8.95
CA ALA A 155 6.15 -3.54 -8.24
C ALA A 155 7.42 -3.36 -9.07
N VAL A 156 7.96 -2.14 -9.09
CA VAL A 156 9.35 -1.91 -9.47
C VAL A 156 10.23 -2.36 -8.33
N LYS A 157 11.29 -3.12 -8.65
CA LYS A 157 12.20 -3.72 -7.69
C LYS A 157 13.65 -3.37 -7.99
N THR A 158 14.39 -2.98 -6.95
CA THR A 158 15.84 -2.74 -7.00
C THR A 158 16.60 -3.63 -6.01
N GLY A 159 15.92 -4.55 -5.37
CA GLY A 159 16.48 -5.53 -4.44
C GLY A 159 15.37 -6.26 -3.67
N PRO A 160 15.72 -7.23 -2.80
CA PRO A 160 14.73 -8.01 -2.06
C PRO A 160 13.84 -7.16 -1.14
N ASN A 161 14.38 -6.09 -0.55
CA ASN A 161 13.64 -5.21 0.37
C ASN A 161 13.27 -3.86 -0.25
N ILE A 162 13.49 -3.67 -1.54
CA ILE A 162 13.19 -2.42 -2.25
C ILE A 162 12.11 -2.71 -3.29
N SER A 163 10.88 -2.30 -2.99
CA SER A 163 9.73 -2.46 -3.88
C SER A 163 8.83 -1.22 -3.82
N LYS A 164 8.38 -0.75 -4.99
CA LYS A 164 7.41 0.33 -5.16
C LYS A 164 6.18 -0.16 -5.90
N PRO A 165 4.96 0.20 -5.45
CA PRO A 165 3.74 -0.24 -6.10
C PRO A 165 3.54 0.42 -7.46
N PHE A 166 3.08 -0.38 -8.43
CA PHE A 166 2.63 0.01 -9.75
C PHE A 166 1.22 -0.51 -9.97
N ILE A 167 0.30 0.36 -10.32
CA ILE A 167 -1.10 0.02 -10.61
C ILE A 167 -1.36 0.26 -12.08
N ARG A 168 -1.73 -0.79 -12.83
CA ARG A 168 -2.09 -0.70 -14.25
C ARG A 168 -1.02 0.00 -15.09
N GLY A 169 0.25 -0.25 -14.83
CA GLY A 169 1.37 0.36 -15.55
C GLY A 169 1.77 1.77 -15.11
N LEU A 170 1.17 2.32 -14.08
CA LEU A 170 1.51 3.62 -13.50
C LEU A 170 2.10 3.45 -12.10
N GLY A 171 3.19 4.14 -11.82
CA GLY A 171 3.89 4.05 -10.53
C GLY A 171 4.52 5.37 -10.09
N TYR A 172 5.48 5.30 -9.17
CA TYR A 172 6.14 6.45 -8.53
C TYR A 172 5.14 7.44 -7.94
N ASN A 173 5.27 8.73 -8.25
CA ASN A 173 4.38 9.78 -7.78
C ASN A 173 2.96 9.73 -8.39
N ARG A 174 2.51 8.60 -8.96
CA ARG A 174 1.15 8.35 -9.45
C ARG A 174 0.37 7.36 -8.60
N VAL A 175 1.07 6.57 -7.77
CA VAL A 175 0.46 5.68 -6.77
C VAL A 175 0.71 6.26 -5.39
N LEU A 176 -0.35 6.63 -4.70
CA LEU A 176 -0.26 7.13 -3.35
C LEU A 176 -0.25 5.96 -2.36
N THR A 177 0.79 5.87 -1.55
CA THR A 177 0.81 4.95 -0.40
C THR A 177 0.36 5.69 0.85
N LEU A 178 -0.59 5.09 1.58
CA LEU A 178 -1.06 5.58 2.87
C LEU A 178 -0.68 4.58 3.97
N TYR A 179 -0.26 5.10 5.10
CA TYR A 179 -0.09 4.35 6.33
C TYR A 179 -1.07 4.91 7.36
N ASP A 180 -2.06 4.10 7.74
CA ASP A 180 -3.12 4.49 8.69
C ASP A 180 -3.84 5.81 8.30
N GLY A 181 -4.08 5.99 7.00
CA GLY A 181 -4.70 7.19 6.44
C GLY A 181 -3.77 8.37 6.16
N MET A 182 -2.52 8.33 6.64
CA MET A 182 -1.50 9.34 6.34
C MET A 182 -0.70 9.00 5.09
N ARG A 183 -0.37 10.02 4.28
CA ARG A 183 0.54 9.86 3.14
C ARG A 183 1.92 9.41 3.64
N GLN A 184 2.48 8.40 2.98
CA GLN A 184 3.85 7.93 3.21
C GLN A 184 4.80 8.75 2.33
N GLU A 185 5.58 9.64 2.93
CA GLU A 185 6.47 10.54 2.22
C GLU A 185 7.95 10.16 2.48
N GLY A 186 8.51 9.33 1.60
CA GLY A 186 9.85 8.76 1.75
C GLY A 186 10.74 8.97 0.53
N GLN A 187 10.81 10.18 -0.05
CA GLN A 187 11.68 10.46 -1.22
C GLN A 187 11.34 9.54 -2.41
N GLN A 188 10.08 9.54 -2.85
CA GLN A 188 9.54 8.57 -3.81
C GLN A 188 10.09 8.67 -5.25
N TRP A 189 11.05 9.51 -5.51
CA TRP A 189 11.58 9.81 -6.84
C TRP A 189 12.63 8.80 -7.35
N GLY A 190 13.51 8.27 -6.51
CA GLY A 190 14.55 7.31 -6.91
C GLY A 190 14.01 5.89 -7.13
N ASP A 191 14.55 5.14 -8.05
CA ASP A 191 14.15 3.74 -8.34
C ASP A 191 14.46 2.80 -7.16
N GLU A 192 15.54 3.08 -6.43
CA GLU A 192 16.01 2.34 -5.26
C GLU A 192 15.34 2.75 -3.95
N HIS A 193 14.39 3.70 -4.01
CA HIS A 193 13.66 4.17 -2.83
C HIS A 193 12.37 3.36 -2.63
N GLY A 194 12.42 2.33 -1.79
CA GLY A 194 11.27 1.47 -1.45
C GLY A 194 10.22 2.12 -0.56
N ILE A 195 9.18 1.38 -0.22
CA ILE A 195 8.17 1.79 0.76
C ILE A 195 8.67 1.48 2.17
N GLU A 196 8.78 2.50 3.00
CA GLU A 196 9.40 2.49 4.32
C GLU A 196 8.36 2.21 5.41
N VAL A 197 7.93 0.96 5.51
CA VAL A 197 6.93 0.51 6.50
C VAL A 197 7.29 -0.88 7.03
N ASP A 198 6.97 -1.13 8.29
CA ASP A 198 7.15 -2.43 8.93
C ASP A 198 6.18 -3.48 8.36
N ALA A 199 6.72 -4.43 7.59
CA ALA A 199 5.94 -5.48 6.95
C ALA A 199 5.25 -6.45 7.92
N TYR A 200 5.76 -6.60 9.16
CA TYR A 200 5.21 -7.56 10.14
C TYR A 200 4.05 -7.00 10.98
N ASN A 201 3.81 -5.70 10.91
CA ASN A 201 2.79 -5.03 11.71
C ASN A 201 1.66 -4.41 10.89
N ILE A 202 1.48 -4.84 9.63
CA ILE A 202 0.32 -4.52 8.81
C ILE A 202 -0.75 -5.59 9.00
N ASP A 203 -1.95 -5.16 9.37
CA ASP A 203 -3.09 -6.04 9.67
C ASP A 203 -4.09 -6.11 8.50
N LYS A 204 -4.14 -5.08 7.67
CA LYS A 204 -5.01 -4.99 6.51
C LYS A 204 -4.39 -4.08 5.45
N ALA A 205 -4.64 -4.38 4.19
CA ALA A 205 -4.36 -3.45 3.10
C ALA A 205 -5.58 -3.30 2.19
N GLU A 206 -5.77 -2.09 1.66
CA GLU A 206 -6.76 -1.79 0.62
C GLU A 206 -6.04 -1.19 -0.59
N VAL A 207 -6.32 -1.72 -1.77
CA VAL A 207 -5.77 -1.20 -3.03
C VAL A 207 -6.91 -0.69 -3.89
N ILE A 208 -6.95 0.63 -4.10
CA ILE A 208 -7.91 1.32 -4.95
C ILE A 208 -7.23 1.61 -6.28
N LYS A 209 -7.89 1.29 -7.39
CA LYS A 209 -7.33 1.41 -8.73
C LYS A 209 -8.03 2.50 -9.53
N GLY A 210 -7.24 3.42 -10.09
CA GLY A 210 -7.71 4.53 -10.92
C GLY A 210 -7.95 5.84 -10.16
N PRO A 211 -8.18 6.95 -10.89
CA PRO A 211 -8.22 8.30 -10.33
C PRO A 211 -9.52 8.66 -9.59
N ALA A 212 -10.37 7.68 -9.30
CA ALA A 212 -11.57 7.88 -8.48
C ALA A 212 -11.27 8.12 -6.99
N SER A 213 -10.00 8.20 -6.61
CA SER A 213 -9.51 8.51 -5.26
C SER A 213 -9.55 10.00 -4.96
N LEU A 214 -10.67 10.67 -5.21
CA LEU A 214 -10.86 12.12 -5.01
C LEU A 214 -10.49 12.63 -3.61
N MET A 215 -10.59 11.79 -2.61
CA MET A 215 -10.41 12.19 -1.22
C MET A 215 -8.93 12.38 -0.83
N PHE A 216 -7.98 11.95 -1.67
CA PHE A 216 -6.55 11.88 -1.32
C PHE A 216 -5.67 12.94 -1.97
N GLY A 217 -6.18 13.63 -2.98
CA GLY A 217 -5.48 14.72 -3.64
C GLY A 217 -4.58 14.29 -4.80
N SER A 218 -3.73 15.22 -5.20
CA SER A 218 -2.69 15.03 -6.21
C SER A 218 -1.87 13.77 -5.92
N ASP A 219 -1.30 13.16 -6.96
CA ASP A 219 -0.44 11.96 -6.89
C ASP A 219 -1.17 10.62 -6.72
N ALA A 220 -2.53 10.62 -6.73
CA ALA A 220 -3.36 9.42 -6.68
C ALA A 220 -4.03 9.09 -8.03
N VAL A 221 -3.40 9.45 -9.16
CA VAL A 221 -3.98 9.27 -10.51
C VAL A 221 -4.01 7.82 -10.95
N ALA A 222 -3.12 6.98 -10.47
CA ALA A 222 -3.12 5.53 -10.72
C ALA A 222 -3.95 4.78 -9.68
N GLY A 223 -4.00 5.30 -8.47
CA GLY A 223 -4.70 4.68 -7.35
C GLY A 223 -4.01 4.89 -6.01
N VAL A 224 -4.47 4.13 -5.02
CA VAL A 224 -4.01 4.24 -3.63
C VAL A 224 -3.75 2.86 -3.06
N VAL A 225 -2.64 2.71 -2.35
CA VAL A 225 -2.32 1.55 -1.50
C VAL A 225 -2.42 2.00 -0.05
N SER A 226 -3.47 1.58 0.67
CA SER A 226 -3.66 1.89 2.08
C SER A 226 -3.22 0.72 2.95
N LEU A 227 -2.32 0.98 3.89
CA LEU A 227 -1.77 0.02 4.84
C LEU A 227 -2.28 0.36 6.24
N PHE A 228 -2.95 -0.58 6.87
CA PHE A 228 -3.53 -0.40 8.20
C PHE A 228 -2.75 -1.22 9.23
N PRO A 229 -2.14 -0.57 10.22
CA PRO A 229 -1.50 -1.28 11.33
C PRO A 229 -2.54 -1.93 12.24
N TYR A 230 -2.08 -2.93 13.01
CA TYR A 230 -2.93 -3.56 14.02
C TYR A 230 -3.37 -2.57 15.11
N LEU A 231 -4.66 -2.62 15.44
CA LEU A 231 -5.25 -2.03 16.65
C LEU A 231 -6.04 -3.12 17.40
N PRO A 232 -5.97 -3.18 18.76
CA PRO A 232 -6.70 -4.18 19.53
C PRO A 232 -8.21 -3.95 19.44
N LYS A 233 -8.93 -4.99 19.03
CA LYS A 233 -10.39 -4.97 18.86
C LYS A 233 -11.12 -5.54 20.06
N GLU A 234 -10.46 -6.42 20.82
CA GLU A 234 -10.99 -7.02 22.03
C GLU A 234 -11.11 -5.95 23.12
N ASN A 235 -12.29 -5.88 23.71
CA ASN A 235 -12.61 -4.95 24.80
C ASN A 235 -12.83 -5.74 26.09
N ASP A 236 -11.81 -6.51 26.48
CA ASP A 236 -11.88 -7.40 27.64
C ASP A 236 -10.94 -7.00 28.79
N SER A 237 -10.29 -5.84 28.65
CA SER A 237 -9.32 -5.30 29.62
C SER A 237 -8.14 -6.24 29.87
N LYS A 238 -7.75 -7.02 28.82
CA LYS A 238 -6.59 -7.90 28.88
C LYS A 238 -5.52 -7.44 27.91
N ILE A 239 -4.30 -7.85 28.17
CA ILE A 239 -3.20 -7.68 27.23
C ILE A 239 -3.25 -8.85 26.26
N HIS A 240 -3.35 -8.50 24.96
CA HIS A 240 -3.23 -9.43 23.86
C HIS A 240 -1.92 -9.18 23.13
N GLY A 241 -1.26 -10.23 22.73
CA GLY A 241 0.04 -10.11 22.09
C GLY A 241 0.27 -11.12 21.00
N ARG A 242 1.26 -10.84 20.21
CA ARG A 242 1.77 -11.72 19.17
C ARG A 242 3.28 -11.61 19.07
N PHE A 243 3.96 -12.74 19.01
CA PHE A 243 5.35 -12.85 18.55
C PHE A 243 5.38 -13.53 17.20
N LEU A 244 6.27 -13.07 16.33
CA LEU A 244 6.50 -13.61 15.00
C LEU A 244 7.99 -13.89 14.82
N ILE A 245 8.31 -15.05 14.24
CA ILE A 245 9.64 -15.41 13.78
C ILE A 245 9.52 -15.81 12.31
N ASP A 246 10.40 -15.30 11.46
CA ASP A 246 10.45 -15.55 10.02
C ASP A 246 11.88 -15.91 9.62
N TYR A 247 12.02 -17.00 8.89
CA TYR A 247 13.29 -17.42 8.31
C TYR A 247 13.11 -17.69 6.81
N GLN A 248 14.06 -17.21 6.00
CA GLN A 248 14.07 -17.42 4.55
C GLN A 248 15.45 -17.86 4.10
N SER A 249 15.52 -19.03 3.44
CA SER A 249 16.79 -19.70 3.14
C SER A 249 17.62 -19.03 2.06
N ASN A 250 17.00 -18.40 1.07
CA ASN A 250 17.71 -17.86 -0.10
C ASN A 250 18.74 -16.79 0.28
N ASN A 251 18.33 -15.81 1.02
CA ASN A 251 19.17 -14.72 1.52
C ASN A 251 19.46 -14.83 3.02
N GLY A 252 19.18 -15.97 3.64
CA GLY A 252 19.39 -16.17 5.08
C GLY A 252 18.62 -15.17 5.95
N LEU A 253 17.48 -14.66 5.48
CA LEU A 253 16.70 -13.67 6.25
C LEU A 253 16.27 -14.28 7.58
N ILE A 254 16.56 -13.56 8.65
CA ILE A 254 16.08 -13.81 10.00
C ILE A 254 15.25 -12.59 10.41
N GLY A 255 13.97 -12.80 10.64
CA GLY A 255 13.07 -11.75 11.06
C GLY A 255 12.36 -12.12 12.35
N ASN A 256 12.15 -11.14 13.20
CA ASN A 256 11.30 -11.28 14.38
C ASN A 256 10.46 -10.02 14.55
N GLY A 257 9.27 -10.21 15.09
CA GLY A 257 8.35 -9.12 15.36
C GLY A 257 7.52 -9.40 16.60
N PHE A 258 7.10 -8.35 17.24
CA PHE A 258 6.15 -8.42 18.34
C PHE A 258 5.10 -7.32 18.24
N ARG A 259 3.94 -7.58 18.81
CA ARG A 259 2.93 -6.58 19.13
C ARG A 259 2.27 -6.92 20.45
N LEU A 260 2.04 -5.91 21.26
CA LEU A 260 1.32 -5.99 22.53
C LEU A 260 0.25 -4.91 22.52
N GLY A 261 -0.98 -5.25 22.86
CA GLY A 261 -2.10 -4.32 22.85
C GLY A 261 -3.04 -4.56 24.01
N TYR A 262 -3.67 -3.50 24.46
CA TYR A 262 -4.66 -3.48 25.51
C TYR A 262 -5.82 -2.57 25.09
N ASN A 263 -7.04 -2.98 25.40
CA ASN A 263 -8.24 -2.17 25.19
C ASN A 263 -9.29 -2.48 26.24
N ASN A 264 -9.73 -1.46 26.96
CA ASN A 264 -10.81 -1.59 27.95
C ASN A 264 -12.10 -0.86 27.51
N GLY A 265 -12.17 -0.48 26.21
CA GLY A 265 -13.28 0.24 25.61
C GLY A 265 -13.22 1.76 25.76
N GLN A 266 -12.50 2.29 26.72
CA GLN A 266 -12.26 3.71 26.88
C GLN A 266 -10.82 4.08 26.49
N TRP A 267 -9.85 3.29 26.93
CA TRP A 267 -8.45 3.46 26.65
C TRP A 267 -7.89 2.27 25.90
N LEU A 268 -7.12 2.51 24.88
CA LEU A 268 -6.32 1.52 24.21
C LEU A 268 -4.86 1.96 24.15
N TRP A 269 -3.97 0.97 24.17
CA TRP A 269 -2.58 1.19 23.78
C TRP A 269 -2.07 -0.02 23.00
N VAL A 270 -1.10 0.24 22.12
CA VAL A 270 -0.39 -0.78 21.34
C VAL A 270 1.07 -0.41 21.26
N VAL A 271 1.93 -1.39 21.49
CA VAL A 271 3.37 -1.30 21.17
C VAL A 271 3.70 -2.39 20.16
N ARG A 272 4.42 -2.04 19.12
CA ARG A 272 4.82 -2.94 18.04
C ARG A 272 6.29 -2.73 17.72
N GLY A 273 6.98 -3.79 17.36
CA GLY A 273 8.35 -3.68 16.89
C GLY A 273 8.75 -4.87 16.06
N SER A 274 9.75 -4.69 15.25
CA SER A 274 10.35 -5.75 14.45
C SER A 274 11.84 -5.52 14.18
N TYR A 275 12.54 -6.62 13.94
CA TYR A 275 13.92 -6.62 13.51
C TYR A 275 14.10 -7.66 12.41
N ARG A 276 14.74 -7.27 11.31
CA ARG A 276 15.05 -8.14 10.17
C ARG A 276 16.48 -7.98 9.74
N LEU A 277 17.10 -9.06 9.35
CA LEU A 277 18.49 -9.13 8.92
C LEU A 277 18.60 -10.13 7.77
N ALA A 278 19.20 -9.74 6.65
CA ALA A 278 19.38 -10.60 5.49
C ALA A 278 20.76 -10.40 4.85
N LYS A 279 21.30 -11.50 4.34
CA LYS A 279 22.47 -11.54 3.48
C LYS A 279 22.10 -11.19 2.04
N ASN A 280 23.07 -11.21 1.16
CA ASN A 280 22.86 -11.14 -0.27
C ASN A 280 21.99 -12.32 -0.76
N TYR A 281 21.05 -12.08 -1.70
CA TYR A 281 20.22 -13.15 -2.27
C TYR A 281 20.97 -13.98 -3.31
N THR A 282 20.42 -15.14 -3.68
CA THR A 282 20.98 -16.02 -4.69
C THR A 282 19.97 -16.30 -5.81
N ASN A 283 20.49 -16.58 -7.02
CA ASN A 283 19.75 -17.16 -8.13
C ASN A 283 20.66 -18.15 -8.93
N ALA A 284 20.05 -18.90 -9.83
CA ALA A 284 20.75 -19.96 -10.56
C ALA A 284 21.77 -19.46 -11.60
N ILE A 285 21.69 -18.18 -12.02
CA ILE A 285 22.60 -17.60 -13.04
C ILE A 285 23.77 -16.86 -12.39
N ASP A 286 23.45 -15.94 -11.46
CA ASP A 286 24.44 -15.04 -10.87
C ASP A 286 25.15 -15.64 -9.65
N GLY A 287 24.59 -16.73 -9.11
CA GLY A 287 24.97 -17.17 -7.77
C GLY A 287 24.48 -16.17 -6.73
N ARG A 288 25.35 -15.74 -5.82
CA ARG A 288 25.02 -14.76 -4.79
C ARG A 288 25.27 -13.34 -5.30
N VAL A 289 24.22 -12.52 -5.36
CA VAL A 289 24.22 -11.16 -5.92
C VAL A 289 24.74 -10.17 -4.89
N TYR A 290 25.92 -9.59 -5.15
CA TYR A 290 26.62 -8.70 -4.24
C TYR A 290 25.81 -7.44 -3.90
N ASN A 291 25.94 -6.98 -2.65
CA ASN A 291 25.37 -5.75 -2.09
C ASN A 291 23.82 -5.68 -2.17
N THR A 292 23.17 -6.82 -1.86
CA THR A 292 21.70 -6.92 -1.79
C THR A 292 21.17 -7.28 -0.40
N GLY A 293 22.07 -7.36 0.58
CA GLY A 293 21.72 -7.58 1.99
C GLY A 293 21.08 -6.35 2.63
N PHE A 294 20.40 -6.56 3.76
CA PHE A 294 19.80 -5.46 4.52
C PHE A 294 19.67 -5.77 6.00
N LYS A 295 19.50 -4.71 6.78
CA LYS A 295 19.20 -4.74 8.21
C LYS A 295 18.16 -3.70 8.54
N GLU A 296 17.05 -4.11 9.17
CA GLU A 296 15.91 -3.24 9.44
C GLU A 296 15.44 -3.37 10.88
N THR A 297 15.13 -2.24 11.52
CA THR A 297 14.59 -2.16 12.87
C THR A 297 13.40 -1.21 12.87
N ASN A 298 12.26 -1.66 13.38
CA ASN A 298 11.03 -0.88 13.42
C ASN A 298 10.47 -0.84 14.84
N LEU A 299 9.92 0.30 15.22
CA LEU A 299 9.18 0.50 16.46
C LEU A 299 7.95 1.35 16.19
N ALA A 300 6.85 1.03 16.84
CA ALA A 300 5.64 1.85 16.78
C ALA A 300 4.85 1.75 18.09
N ALA A 301 4.22 2.85 18.46
CA ALA A 301 3.32 2.93 19.60
C ALA A 301 2.05 3.69 19.24
N THR A 302 0.95 3.27 19.79
CA THR A 302 -0.35 3.96 19.69
C THR A 302 -0.97 4.06 21.08
N ILE A 303 -1.49 5.23 21.42
CA ILE A 303 -2.36 5.45 22.59
C ILE A 303 -3.66 6.04 22.08
N GLY A 304 -4.77 5.48 22.44
CA GLY A 304 -6.10 5.92 22.01
C GLY A 304 -7.05 6.09 23.17
N HIS A 305 -7.95 7.04 23.03
CA HIS A 305 -9.07 7.28 23.91
C HIS A 305 -10.38 7.25 23.12
N THR A 306 -11.30 6.42 23.57
CA THR A 306 -12.63 6.27 22.97
C THR A 306 -13.70 6.77 23.96
N SER A 307 -14.60 7.59 23.46
CA SER A 307 -15.77 8.11 24.18
C SER A 307 -17.06 7.70 23.47
N ALA A 308 -18.21 8.03 24.06
CA ALA A 308 -19.51 7.81 23.42
C ALA A 308 -19.69 8.60 22.10
N LYS A 309 -18.91 9.67 21.90
CA LYS A 309 -19.01 10.53 20.70
C LYS A 309 -17.90 10.32 19.68
N GLY A 310 -16.91 9.45 19.95
CA GLY A 310 -15.82 9.24 18.99
C GLY A 310 -14.53 8.79 19.66
N TYR A 311 -13.44 8.86 18.90
CA TYR A 311 -12.10 8.46 19.40
C TYR A 311 -11.01 9.43 18.94
N SER A 312 -9.91 9.41 19.69
CA SER A 312 -8.64 10.06 19.34
C SER A 312 -7.50 9.05 19.55
N ASN A 313 -6.72 8.82 18.51
CA ASN A 313 -5.53 7.99 18.57
C ASN A 313 -4.28 8.85 18.33
N PHE A 314 -3.30 8.75 19.20
CA PHE A 314 -1.97 9.33 19.03
C PHE A 314 -1.00 8.21 18.70
N ASN A 315 -0.22 8.40 17.64
CA ASN A 315 0.66 7.39 17.07
C ASN A 315 2.07 7.91 16.90
N ALA A 316 3.07 7.07 17.17
CA ALA A 316 4.48 7.33 16.87
C ALA A 316 5.09 6.09 16.19
N THR A 317 5.88 6.30 15.13
CA THR A 317 6.57 5.22 14.42
C THR A 317 8.00 5.58 14.09
N LEU A 318 8.87 4.58 14.14
CA LEU A 318 10.26 4.62 13.66
C LEU A 318 10.47 3.46 12.70
N TYR A 319 10.96 3.76 11.51
CA TYR A 319 11.53 2.82 10.56
C TYR A 319 13.01 3.16 10.40
N ASN A 320 13.89 2.18 10.54
CA ASN A 320 15.33 2.34 10.39
C ASN A 320 15.89 1.18 9.59
N ASN A 321 16.44 1.46 8.41
CA ASN A 321 16.91 0.45 7.47
C ASN A 321 18.30 0.80 6.93
N LEU A 322 19.19 -0.16 6.99
CA LEU A 322 20.46 -0.21 6.27
C LEU A 322 20.28 -1.16 5.09
N GLN A 323 20.51 -0.69 3.88
CA GLN A 323 20.20 -1.41 2.65
C GLN A 323 21.35 -1.37 1.67
N GLY A 324 21.85 -2.53 1.25
CA GLY A 324 22.79 -2.62 0.15
C GLY A 324 22.14 -2.22 -1.18
N ILE A 325 22.91 -1.57 -2.04
CA ILE A 325 22.53 -1.23 -3.40
C ILE A 325 23.55 -1.86 -4.33
N PRO A 326 23.17 -2.83 -5.18
CA PRO A 326 24.10 -3.44 -6.13
C PRO A 326 24.44 -2.46 -7.25
N ASP A 327 25.71 -2.41 -7.66
CA ASP A 327 26.17 -1.63 -8.80
C ASP A 327 26.28 -2.46 -10.10
N GLY A 328 26.24 -3.78 -10.00
CA GLY A 328 26.30 -4.71 -11.12
C GLY A 328 27.69 -4.91 -11.73
N SER A 329 28.75 -4.36 -11.16
CA SER A 329 30.10 -4.54 -11.69
C SER A 329 30.57 -5.97 -11.56
N ARG A 330 31.26 -6.47 -12.61
CA ARG A 330 31.69 -7.88 -12.71
C ARG A 330 33.05 -7.99 -13.34
N ASP A 331 33.76 -9.02 -12.97
CA ASP A 331 34.93 -9.48 -13.70
C ASP A 331 34.54 -9.99 -15.08
N SER A 332 35.19 -9.50 -16.12
CA SER A 332 34.82 -9.76 -17.53
C SER A 332 34.99 -11.21 -17.97
N LEU A 333 35.90 -11.98 -17.30
CA LEU A 333 36.18 -13.37 -17.64
C LEU A 333 35.35 -14.34 -16.83
N THR A 334 35.28 -14.16 -15.52
CA THR A 334 34.62 -15.09 -14.62
C THR A 334 33.18 -14.77 -14.34
N ARG A 335 32.73 -13.55 -14.65
CA ARG A 335 31.40 -12.99 -14.33
C ARG A 335 31.12 -12.89 -12.83
N LYS A 336 32.11 -13.09 -11.98
CA LYS A 336 31.99 -12.88 -10.54
C LYS A 336 31.81 -11.39 -10.23
N PHE A 337 31.04 -11.07 -9.21
CA PHE A 337 30.88 -9.69 -8.76
C PHE A 337 32.20 -9.10 -8.28
N THR A 338 32.44 -7.86 -8.64
CA THR A 338 33.57 -7.05 -8.17
C THR A 338 33.08 -5.95 -7.24
N LYS A 339 33.95 -5.28 -6.56
CA LYS A 339 33.62 -4.16 -5.67
C LYS A 339 34.50 -2.96 -5.92
N GLN A 340 33.92 -1.79 -5.85
CA GLN A 340 34.64 -0.54 -5.94
C GLN A 340 35.45 -0.32 -4.67
N ILE A 341 36.72 0.06 -4.84
CA ILE A 341 37.68 0.37 -3.77
C ILE A 341 38.42 1.71 -3.96
N HIS A 342 38.29 2.33 -5.12
CA HIS A 342 38.91 3.60 -5.50
C HIS A 342 37.85 4.63 -5.91
N GLU A 343 38.25 5.89 -6.05
CA GLU A 343 37.39 7.02 -6.45
C GLU A 343 37.77 7.55 -7.82
N GLY A 344 36.78 8.07 -8.54
CA GLY A 344 36.98 8.83 -9.78
C GLY A 344 37.84 8.13 -10.82
N ALA A 345 38.80 8.81 -11.38
CA ALA A 345 39.71 8.27 -12.40
C ALA A 345 40.65 7.14 -11.93
N LEU A 346 40.79 6.93 -10.63
CA LEU A 346 41.55 5.80 -10.05
C LEU A 346 40.71 4.51 -9.98
N ASP A 347 39.42 4.60 -10.18
CA ASP A 347 38.53 3.43 -10.19
C ASP A 347 38.48 2.81 -11.60
N ASP A 348 39.34 1.87 -11.87
CA ASP A 348 39.30 1.08 -13.08
C ASP A 348 38.29 -0.08 -12.92
N ILE A 349 37.10 0.11 -13.45
CA ILE A 349 35.99 -0.85 -13.36
C ILE A 349 36.35 -2.24 -13.91
N THR A 350 37.34 -2.33 -14.83
CA THR A 350 37.78 -3.59 -15.43
C THR A 350 38.72 -4.37 -14.51
N ASN A 351 39.37 -3.69 -13.56
CA ASN A 351 40.36 -4.22 -12.63
C ASN A 351 39.91 -4.16 -11.15
N ARG A 352 38.63 -3.91 -10.91
CA ARG A 352 38.06 -3.99 -9.55
C ARG A 352 38.26 -5.39 -8.95
N PRO A 353 38.59 -5.51 -7.64
CA PRO A 353 38.78 -6.82 -7.00
C PRO A 353 37.47 -7.61 -6.93
N ILE A 354 37.58 -8.93 -7.18
CA ILE A 354 36.50 -9.88 -7.06
C ILE A 354 36.06 -9.99 -5.58
N VAL A 355 34.74 -9.96 -5.35
CA VAL A 355 34.17 -10.18 -4.01
C VAL A 355 34.30 -11.65 -3.63
N ASN A 356 34.87 -11.94 -2.48
CA ASN A 356 35.07 -13.31 -2.03
C ASN A 356 33.77 -13.94 -1.46
N ASP A 357 33.70 -15.26 -1.43
CA ASP A 357 32.53 -16.00 -0.99
C ASP A 357 32.15 -15.74 0.48
N ALA A 358 33.12 -15.47 1.35
CA ALA A 358 32.86 -15.15 2.76
C ALA A 358 32.12 -13.81 2.88
N GLU A 359 32.54 -12.79 2.13
CA GLU A 359 31.88 -11.49 2.07
C GLU A 359 30.50 -11.59 1.44
N LEU A 360 30.35 -12.30 0.33
CA LEU A 360 29.06 -12.55 -0.30
C LEU A 360 28.05 -13.22 0.65
N ASN A 361 28.51 -14.12 1.53
CA ASN A 361 27.68 -14.86 2.47
C ASN A 361 27.62 -14.24 3.88
N SER A 362 27.99 -12.97 4.02
CA SER A 362 27.99 -12.25 5.28
C SER A 362 26.69 -11.50 5.54
N TYR A 363 26.36 -11.27 6.81
CA TYR A 363 25.37 -10.28 7.27
C TYR A 363 25.97 -8.87 7.42
N THR A 364 27.27 -8.72 7.25
CA THR A 364 27.92 -7.41 7.23
C THR A 364 27.63 -6.74 5.89
N LEU A 365 27.08 -5.54 5.94
CA LEU A 365 26.81 -4.76 4.75
C LEU A 365 28.10 -4.15 4.20
N SER A 366 28.13 -3.91 2.89
CA SER A 366 29.17 -3.12 2.23
C SER A 366 29.24 -1.73 2.84
N PRO A 367 30.43 -1.09 2.88
CA PRO A 367 30.54 0.35 3.15
C PRO A 367 29.66 1.19 2.22
N LEU A 368 29.45 0.75 0.98
CA LEU A 368 28.55 1.39 0.02
C LEU A 368 27.14 0.87 0.20
N HIS A 369 26.30 1.65 0.88
CA HIS A 369 24.94 1.26 1.25
C HIS A 369 24.04 2.47 1.46
N GLN A 370 22.74 2.27 1.50
CA GLN A 370 21.76 3.26 1.99
C GLN A 370 21.53 3.12 3.49
N HIS A 371 21.35 4.25 4.17
CA HIS A 371 20.82 4.32 5.53
C HIS A 371 19.58 5.22 5.55
N ILE A 372 18.44 4.60 5.79
CA ILE A 372 17.14 5.25 5.73
C ILE A 372 16.54 5.27 7.13
N GLN A 373 16.10 6.43 7.59
CA GLN A 373 15.39 6.60 8.85
C GLN A 373 14.11 7.40 8.61
N HIS A 374 12.98 6.83 9.01
CA HIS A 374 11.69 7.48 8.89
C HIS A 374 10.99 7.55 10.25
N TYR A 375 10.78 8.76 10.70
CA TYR A 375 10.10 9.08 11.96
C TYR A 375 8.73 9.65 11.64
N ARG A 376 7.70 9.22 12.36
CA ARG A 376 6.34 9.74 12.19
C ARG A 376 5.65 9.87 13.54
N VAL A 377 4.98 11.00 13.74
CA VAL A 377 4.08 11.25 14.87
C VAL A 377 2.79 11.83 14.30
N TYR A 378 1.64 11.24 14.64
CA TYR A 378 0.37 11.68 14.08
C TYR A 378 -0.82 11.35 14.98
N THR A 379 -1.93 12.03 14.72
CA THR A 379 -3.22 11.78 15.37
C THR A 379 -4.29 11.46 14.34
N ASN A 380 -5.12 10.46 14.66
CA ASN A 380 -6.35 10.15 13.94
C ASN A 380 -7.52 10.34 14.89
N ASN A 381 -8.44 11.21 14.52
CA ASN A 381 -9.56 11.62 15.34
C ASN A 381 -10.86 11.44 14.58
N HIS A 382 -11.88 10.92 15.26
CA HIS A 382 -13.23 10.77 14.76
C HIS A 382 -14.22 11.21 15.82
N TYR A 383 -15.11 12.14 15.49
CA TYR A 383 -16.11 12.64 16.43
C TYR A 383 -17.47 12.81 15.77
N GLN A 384 -18.52 12.44 16.50
CA GLN A 384 -19.88 12.81 16.17
C GLN A 384 -20.10 14.32 16.43
N PHE A 385 -20.54 15.04 15.40
CA PHE A 385 -20.86 16.46 15.47
C PHE A 385 -22.32 16.67 15.03
N GLY A 386 -23.20 16.86 16.00
CA GLY A 386 -24.65 16.81 15.75
C GLY A 386 -25.06 15.43 15.23
N ASN A 387 -25.73 15.41 14.08
CA ASN A 387 -26.10 14.18 13.36
C ASN A 387 -25.09 13.76 12.28
N GLY A 388 -23.99 14.51 12.15
CA GLY A 388 -22.89 14.22 11.24
C GLY A 388 -21.65 13.76 11.98
N GLU A 389 -20.55 13.57 11.24
CA GLU A 389 -19.27 13.04 11.75
C GLU A 389 -18.11 13.89 11.22
N ILE A 390 -17.12 14.15 12.06
CA ILE A 390 -15.87 14.82 11.69
C ILE A 390 -14.72 13.83 11.85
N ASP A 391 -13.91 13.71 10.81
CA ASP A 391 -12.63 13.02 10.86
C ASP A 391 -11.52 14.05 10.69
N ALA A 392 -10.51 14.01 11.57
CA ALA A 392 -9.35 14.91 11.52
C ALA A 392 -8.06 14.14 11.68
N THR A 393 -7.10 14.42 10.81
CA THR A 393 -5.76 13.84 10.86
C THR A 393 -4.74 14.97 10.82
N LEU A 394 -3.77 14.93 11.72
CA LEU A 394 -2.61 15.81 11.73
C LEU A 394 -1.38 14.99 12.02
N GLY A 395 -0.32 15.18 11.25
CA GLY A 395 0.90 14.42 11.46
C GLY A 395 2.15 15.16 10.99
N PHE A 396 3.24 14.87 11.67
CA PHE A 396 4.59 15.25 11.28
C PHE A 396 5.37 13.99 10.96
N GLN A 397 6.11 14.03 9.86
CA GLN A 397 7.06 12.98 9.52
C GLN A 397 8.40 13.58 9.06
N GLN A 398 9.46 12.87 9.36
CA GLN A 398 10.80 13.20 8.90
C GLN A 398 11.40 11.95 8.25
N ASN A 399 11.79 12.09 6.99
CA ASN A 399 12.58 11.09 6.28
C ASN A 399 14.02 11.58 6.17
N VAL A 400 14.96 10.75 6.60
CA VAL A 400 16.39 10.98 6.52
C VAL A 400 17.00 9.86 5.69
N ARG A 401 17.53 10.21 4.53
CA ARG A 401 18.18 9.26 3.62
C ARG A 401 19.64 9.63 3.42
N ARG A 402 20.51 8.64 3.56
CA ARG A 402 21.92 8.73 3.24
C ARG A 402 22.27 7.59 2.30
N GLU A 403 23.05 7.88 1.29
CA GLU A 403 23.62 6.91 0.38
C GLU A 403 25.13 7.08 0.38
N TYR A 404 25.79 6.06 0.87
CA TYR A 404 27.24 6.04 0.98
C TYR A 404 27.80 5.43 -0.30
N SER A 405 28.45 6.26 -1.13
CA SER A 405 28.98 5.91 -2.46
C SER A 405 30.51 6.01 -2.52
N HIS A 406 31.17 6.43 -1.45
CA HIS A 406 32.61 6.70 -1.43
C HIS A 406 33.38 5.59 -0.70
N PRO A 407 34.06 4.64 -1.41
CA PRO A 407 34.81 3.55 -0.79
C PRO A 407 36.03 4.03 0.00
N THR A 408 36.67 5.14 -0.41
CA THR A 408 37.82 5.72 0.28
C THR A 408 37.45 6.61 1.47
N ALA A 409 36.20 7.04 1.51
CA ALA A 409 35.63 7.86 2.57
C ALA A 409 34.25 7.31 3.02
N PRO A 410 34.18 6.09 3.60
CA PRO A 410 32.90 5.37 3.81
C PRO A 410 31.97 6.03 4.84
N GLN A 411 32.42 7.08 5.52
CA GLN A 411 31.56 7.90 6.40
C GLN A 411 31.00 9.16 5.69
N GLN A 412 31.49 9.47 4.48
CA GLN A 412 31.00 10.55 3.65
C GLN A 412 29.83 10.02 2.80
N ALA A 413 28.67 10.62 2.95
CA ALA A 413 27.54 10.29 2.09
C ALA A 413 27.65 11.01 0.75
N GLY A 414 27.42 10.29 -0.35
CA GLY A 414 27.17 10.88 -1.65
C GLY A 414 25.86 11.66 -1.61
N LEU A 415 24.76 10.96 -1.40
CA LEU A 415 23.44 11.61 -1.16
C LEU A 415 23.14 11.68 0.36
N PHE A 416 22.79 12.87 0.84
CA PHE A 416 22.27 13.04 2.19
C PHE A 416 21.16 14.09 2.18
N VAL A 417 19.91 13.64 2.25
CA VAL A 417 18.73 14.50 2.25
C VAL A 417 17.86 14.26 3.50
N ARG A 418 17.26 15.34 3.98
CA ARG A 418 16.29 15.32 5.05
C ARG A 418 15.00 15.99 4.61
N LEU A 419 13.93 15.22 4.50
CA LEU A 419 12.59 15.67 4.16
C LEU A 419 11.75 15.74 5.44
N ASN A 420 11.27 16.93 5.80
CA ASN A 420 10.26 17.12 6.82
C ASN A 420 8.91 17.34 6.15
N THR A 421 7.86 16.66 6.61
CA THR A 421 6.51 16.81 6.07
C THR A 421 5.51 16.97 7.20
N ILE A 422 4.64 17.98 7.10
CA ILE A 422 3.44 18.11 7.91
C ILE A 422 2.26 17.75 7.03
N ASN A 423 1.50 16.72 7.42
CA ASN A 423 0.26 16.33 6.75
C ASN A 423 -0.93 16.77 7.57
N TYR A 424 -2.00 17.22 6.91
CA TYR A 424 -3.24 17.59 7.55
C TYR A 424 -4.44 17.15 6.71
N GLY A 425 -5.53 16.82 7.38
CA GLY A 425 -6.80 16.49 6.78
C GLY A 425 -7.94 16.73 7.73
N LEU A 426 -9.00 17.30 7.20
CA LEU A 426 -10.28 17.51 7.90
C LEU A 426 -11.40 17.09 6.95
N ARG A 427 -12.31 16.25 7.44
CA ARG A 427 -13.44 15.76 6.67
C ARG A 427 -14.71 15.84 7.53
N TYR A 428 -15.78 16.35 6.94
CA TYR A 428 -17.11 16.32 7.51
C TYR A 428 -18.02 15.41 6.68
N ASN A 429 -18.55 14.38 7.31
CA ASN A 429 -19.56 13.49 6.76
C ASN A 429 -20.93 13.99 7.23
N ALA A 430 -21.70 14.55 6.31
CA ALA A 430 -23.03 15.07 6.63
C ALA A 430 -24.03 13.95 6.97
N PRO A 431 -25.07 14.26 7.74
CA PRO A 431 -26.19 13.33 7.90
C PRO A 431 -26.78 12.95 6.55
N SER A 432 -27.14 11.68 6.38
CA SER A 432 -27.78 11.23 5.16
C SER A 432 -29.11 11.95 4.97
N PHE A 433 -29.33 12.53 3.80
CA PHE A 433 -30.55 13.23 3.41
C PHE A 433 -31.07 12.68 2.08
N CYS A 434 -32.33 12.27 2.01
CA CYS A 434 -32.95 11.70 0.81
C CYS A 434 -32.12 10.58 0.16
N ASN A 435 -31.53 9.68 0.96
CA ASN A 435 -30.63 8.61 0.53
C ASN A 435 -29.30 9.08 -0.09
N VAL A 436 -28.93 10.34 0.13
CA VAL A 436 -27.64 10.91 -0.27
C VAL A 436 -26.74 11.02 0.96
N ASP A 437 -25.60 10.35 0.92
CA ASP A 437 -24.47 10.57 1.83
C ASP A 437 -23.55 11.60 1.20
N MET A 438 -23.21 12.66 1.93
CA MET A 438 -22.34 13.72 1.44
C MET A 438 -21.14 13.91 2.35
N THR A 439 -19.97 14.07 1.75
CA THR A 439 -18.73 14.38 2.45
C THR A 439 -18.08 15.63 1.84
N VAL A 440 -17.64 16.54 2.71
CA VAL A 440 -16.83 17.69 2.33
C VAL A 440 -15.52 17.61 3.11
N GLY A 441 -14.39 17.89 2.46
CA GLY A 441 -13.12 17.83 3.14
C GLY A 441 -12.04 18.73 2.52
N ILE A 442 -11.02 18.96 3.32
CA ILE A 442 -9.78 19.62 2.93
C ILE A 442 -8.62 18.77 3.44
N ASN A 443 -7.60 18.59 2.61
CA ASN A 443 -6.36 17.99 3.04
C ASN A 443 -5.17 18.52 2.23
N GLY A 444 -3.99 18.25 2.73
CA GLY A 444 -2.77 18.67 2.07
C GLY A 444 -1.53 18.36 2.88
N MET A 445 -0.42 18.97 2.47
CA MET A 445 0.86 18.82 3.16
C MET A 445 1.74 20.07 2.97
N TYR A 446 2.64 20.25 3.90
CA TYR A 446 3.80 21.13 3.76
C TYR A 446 5.07 20.30 3.84
N GLN A 447 5.99 20.48 2.88
CA GLN A 447 7.28 19.80 2.86
C GLN A 447 8.44 20.79 2.85
N ASN A 448 9.51 20.42 3.54
CA ASN A 448 10.80 21.09 3.48
C ASN A 448 11.88 20.04 3.32
N ASN A 449 12.51 19.99 2.15
CA ASN A 449 13.63 19.10 1.83
C ASN A 449 14.94 19.87 1.82
N LYS A 450 15.96 19.32 2.49
CA LYS A 450 17.29 19.92 2.56
C LYS A 450 18.37 18.85 2.40
N SER A 451 19.29 19.09 1.49
CA SER A 451 20.59 18.44 1.47
C SER A 451 21.38 18.79 2.72
N LYS A 452 22.22 17.85 3.16
CA LYS A 452 23.07 17.97 4.33
C LYS A 452 24.53 17.89 3.92
N ASN A 453 25.37 17.21 4.66
CA ASN A 453 26.75 16.95 4.29
C ASN A 453 26.80 15.86 3.20
N ALA A 454 26.49 16.22 1.97
CA ALA A 454 26.45 15.38 0.77
C ALA A 454 27.50 15.84 -0.24
N THR A 455 27.81 14.99 -1.20
CA THR A 455 28.71 15.27 -2.33
C THR A 455 27.95 15.23 -3.65
N ASP A 456 26.86 14.48 -3.73
CA ASP A 456 25.99 14.36 -4.90
C ASP A 456 24.68 15.05 -4.67
N PHE A 457 24.25 15.84 -5.64
CA PHE A 457 23.07 16.68 -5.54
C PHE A 457 22.17 16.48 -6.77
N PRO A 458 21.34 15.39 -6.81
CA PRO A 458 20.43 15.16 -7.93
C PRO A 458 19.27 16.19 -7.99
N ILE A 459 18.89 16.76 -6.85
CA ILE A 459 17.78 17.71 -6.73
C ILE A 459 18.17 18.89 -5.81
N PRO A 460 17.54 20.08 -6.01
CA PRO A 460 17.77 21.21 -5.11
C PRO A 460 17.07 21.04 -3.75
N ASN A 461 17.46 21.90 -2.79
CA ASN A 461 16.64 22.13 -1.61
C ASN A 461 15.32 22.78 -2.02
N TYR A 462 14.19 22.32 -1.45
CA TYR A 462 12.87 22.84 -1.83
C TYR A 462 11.88 22.93 -0.67
N ASN A 463 10.88 23.79 -0.84
CA ASN A 463 9.65 23.79 -0.06
C ASN A 463 8.48 23.48 -1.00
N LEU A 464 7.51 22.74 -0.47
CA LEU A 464 6.28 22.39 -1.17
C LEU A 464 5.11 22.64 -0.24
N LEU A 465 4.08 23.33 -0.72
CA LEU A 465 2.78 23.46 -0.07
C LEU A 465 1.70 22.91 -0.99
N ASP A 466 0.95 21.97 -0.49
CA ASP A 466 -0.15 21.28 -1.19
C ASP A 466 -1.45 21.47 -0.42
N ILE A 467 -2.48 21.98 -1.08
CA ILE A 467 -3.81 22.20 -0.49
C ILE A 467 -4.86 21.73 -1.51
N GLY A 468 -5.79 20.89 -1.05
CA GLY A 468 -6.91 20.47 -1.86
C GLY A 468 -8.21 20.40 -1.08
N GLY A 469 -9.29 20.91 -1.69
CA GLY A 469 -10.64 20.84 -1.15
C GLY A 469 -11.52 19.97 -2.04
N TYR A 470 -12.42 19.18 -1.45
CA TYR A 470 -13.27 18.26 -2.19
C TYR A 470 -14.68 18.16 -1.62
N ILE A 471 -15.59 17.76 -2.50
CA ILE A 471 -16.94 17.33 -2.17
C ILE A 471 -17.18 15.97 -2.84
N TYR A 472 -17.77 15.05 -2.08
CA TYR A 472 -18.11 13.72 -2.57
C TYR A 472 -19.54 13.38 -2.12
N GLY A 473 -20.32 12.81 -3.04
CA GLY A 473 -21.69 12.38 -2.80
C GLY A 473 -21.91 10.93 -3.20
N LYS A 474 -22.74 10.21 -2.45
CA LYS A 474 -23.20 8.86 -2.77
C LYS A 474 -24.71 8.83 -2.58
N TRP A 475 -25.45 8.52 -3.65
CA TRP A 475 -26.88 8.30 -3.65
C TRP A 475 -27.16 6.81 -3.86
N LYS A 476 -28.04 6.26 -3.01
CA LYS A 476 -28.42 4.86 -3.11
C LYS A 476 -29.92 4.72 -3.13
N GLN A 477 -30.44 4.08 -4.19
CA GLN A 477 -31.86 3.76 -4.30
C GLN A 477 -32.05 2.33 -4.81
N GLN A 478 -32.60 1.46 -3.98
CA GLN A 478 -32.83 0.05 -4.29
C GLN A 478 -31.56 -0.64 -4.84
N LYS A 479 -31.56 -0.98 -6.14
CA LYS A 479 -30.50 -1.69 -6.85
C LYS A 479 -29.43 -0.77 -7.44
N LEU A 480 -29.64 0.54 -7.44
CA LEU A 480 -28.76 1.52 -8.06
C LEU A 480 -28.01 2.32 -6.98
N THR A 481 -26.70 2.41 -7.12
CA THR A 481 -25.85 3.33 -6.37
C THR A 481 -25.11 4.22 -7.35
N ILE A 482 -25.21 5.53 -7.18
CA ILE A 482 -24.45 6.53 -7.93
C ILE A 482 -23.55 7.25 -6.94
N SER A 483 -22.30 7.42 -7.28
CA SER A 483 -21.36 8.20 -6.46
C SER A 483 -20.43 9.02 -7.33
N GLY A 484 -20.04 10.16 -6.81
CA GLY A 484 -19.14 11.04 -7.54
C GLY A 484 -18.69 12.23 -6.70
N GLY A 485 -17.76 12.99 -7.24
CA GLY A 485 -17.25 14.15 -6.54
C GLY A 485 -16.40 15.04 -7.42
N LEU A 486 -16.10 16.18 -6.83
CA LEU A 486 -15.26 17.23 -7.40
C LEU A 486 -14.18 17.59 -6.39
N ARG A 487 -12.97 17.80 -6.85
CA ARG A 487 -11.84 18.27 -6.06
C ARG A 487 -11.05 19.32 -6.82
N TYR A 488 -10.61 20.36 -6.12
CA TYR A 488 -9.65 21.34 -6.59
C TYR A 488 -8.38 21.27 -5.76
N ASP A 489 -7.23 21.17 -6.43
CA ASP A 489 -5.90 21.12 -5.81
C ASP A 489 -5.06 22.31 -6.27
N THR A 490 -4.23 22.81 -5.36
CA THR A 490 -3.13 23.74 -5.67
C THR A 490 -1.85 23.26 -5.00
N ARG A 491 -0.74 23.30 -5.74
CA ARG A 491 0.60 22.96 -5.24
C ARG A 491 1.59 24.05 -5.60
N GLN A 492 2.18 24.65 -4.58
CA GLN A 492 3.29 25.58 -4.72
C GLN A 492 4.60 24.86 -4.44
N LEU A 493 5.58 25.02 -5.32
CA LEU A 493 6.92 24.45 -5.22
C LEU A 493 7.96 25.53 -5.41
N THR A 494 8.84 25.69 -4.42
CA THR A 494 9.87 26.76 -4.41
C THR A 494 11.22 26.19 -4.04
N SER A 495 12.29 26.70 -4.68
CA SER A 495 13.68 26.47 -4.30
C SER A 495 14.47 27.77 -4.45
N SER A 496 15.55 27.92 -3.69
CA SER A 496 16.52 29.00 -3.86
C SER A 496 17.64 28.57 -4.83
N ASN A 497 18.45 29.54 -5.27
CA ASN A 497 19.69 29.22 -5.98
C ASN A 497 20.55 28.26 -5.16
N PHE A 498 21.08 27.24 -5.81
CA PHE A 498 21.89 26.22 -5.19
C PHE A 498 23.22 26.08 -5.95
N TYR A 499 24.30 26.40 -5.28
CA TYR A 499 25.62 26.41 -5.83
C TYR A 499 26.40 25.19 -5.36
N VAL A 500 27.11 24.53 -6.27
CA VAL A 500 27.96 23.35 -6.01
C VAL A 500 29.34 23.58 -6.55
N GLY A 501 30.33 23.16 -5.82
CA GLY A 501 31.74 23.23 -6.21
C GLY A 501 32.59 22.31 -5.38
N ASN A 502 33.84 22.13 -5.83
CA ASN A 502 34.80 21.28 -5.17
C ASN A 502 35.16 21.82 -3.77
N ASN A 503 35.24 20.91 -2.79
CA ASN A 503 35.77 21.21 -1.46
C ASN A 503 37.28 20.99 -1.42
N PRO A 504 38.09 22.04 -1.31
CA PRO A 504 39.53 21.92 -1.34
C PRO A 504 40.14 21.02 -0.24
N ALA A 505 39.37 20.78 0.83
CA ALA A 505 39.88 20.00 1.98
C ALA A 505 39.88 18.47 1.73
N ASN A 506 39.00 17.98 0.83
CA ASN A 506 38.85 16.53 0.59
C ASN A 506 38.60 16.15 -0.86
N GLY A 507 38.48 17.11 -1.78
CA GLY A 507 38.33 16.88 -3.21
C GLY A 507 36.90 16.53 -3.65
N PHE A 508 35.97 16.35 -2.73
CA PHE A 508 34.54 16.08 -3.05
C PHE A 508 33.75 17.38 -3.29
N ASP A 509 32.66 17.28 -3.99
CA ASP A 509 31.76 18.40 -4.14
C ASP A 509 31.02 18.73 -2.84
N LYS A 510 30.66 19.99 -2.68
CA LYS A 510 29.84 20.49 -1.56
C LYS A 510 28.90 21.61 -2.00
N GLN A 511 27.85 21.83 -1.23
CA GLN A 511 27.03 23.01 -1.38
C GLN A 511 27.75 24.27 -0.87
N TYR A 512 27.72 25.36 -1.69
CA TYR A 512 28.17 26.69 -1.32
C TYR A 512 26.98 27.62 -1.06
N PHE A 513 27.19 28.62 -0.19
CA PHE A 513 26.15 29.56 0.23
C PHE A 513 26.58 30.99 -0.02
N LEU A 514 25.65 31.87 -0.38
CA LEU A 514 25.91 33.31 -0.46
C LEU A 514 26.36 33.83 0.93
N PRO A 515 27.26 34.84 0.97
CA PRO A 515 27.85 35.55 -0.16
C PRO A 515 29.05 34.86 -0.84
N ASP A 516 29.61 33.80 -0.25
CA ASP A 516 30.81 33.14 -0.78
C ASP A 516 30.44 31.93 -1.67
N THR A 517 30.46 32.19 -2.97
CA THR A 517 30.27 31.15 -4.01
C THR A 517 31.46 31.06 -4.97
N SER A 518 32.63 31.56 -4.55
CA SER A 518 33.84 31.53 -5.35
C SER A 518 34.22 30.07 -5.67
N GLY A 519 34.46 29.76 -6.93
CA GLY A 519 34.77 28.40 -7.41
C GLY A 519 33.59 27.44 -7.47
N ALA A 520 32.37 27.90 -7.22
CA ALA A 520 31.16 27.11 -7.35
C ALA A 520 30.33 27.50 -8.55
N THR A 521 29.62 26.53 -9.12
CA THR A 521 28.68 26.72 -10.21
C THR A 521 27.25 26.74 -9.70
N LEU A 522 26.38 27.53 -10.36
CA LEU A 522 24.94 27.52 -10.09
C LEU A 522 24.34 26.24 -10.71
N GLN A 523 24.25 25.17 -9.95
CA GLN A 523 23.70 23.89 -10.43
C GLN A 523 22.17 23.95 -10.55
N PHE A 524 21.48 24.52 -9.55
CA PHE A 524 20.03 24.68 -9.57
C PHE A 524 19.65 26.16 -9.41
N PRO A 525 19.18 26.82 -10.47
CA PRO A 525 18.62 28.17 -10.38
C PRO A 525 17.33 28.19 -9.56
N LEU A 526 17.02 29.34 -8.96
CA LEU A 526 15.76 29.61 -8.24
C LEU A 526 14.55 29.07 -9.00
N LEU A 527 13.67 28.38 -8.28
CA LEU A 527 12.40 27.88 -8.79
C LEU A 527 11.24 28.44 -7.98
N ASN A 528 10.20 28.90 -8.66
CA ASN A 528 8.93 29.24 -8.04
C ASN A 528 7.81 28.85 -9.03
N LYS A 529 7.14 27.73 -8.75
CA LYS A 529 6.08 27.18 -9.60
C LYS A 529 4.82 26.98 -8.77
N ASN A 530 3.69 27.30 -9.41
CA ASN A 530 2.38 27.01 -8.85
C ASN A 530 1.59 26.17 -9.85
N PHE A 531 1.07 25.04 -9.41
CA PHE A 531 0.30 24.11 -10.22
C PHE A 531 -1.09 23.96 -9.63
N THR A 532 -2.10 23.98 -10.49
CA THR A 532 -3.50 23.83 -10.08
C THR A 532 -4.19 22.80 -10.94
N GLY A 533 -5.21 22.15 -10.40
CA GLY A 533 -6.00 21.19 -11.16
C GLY A 533 -7.29 20.79 -10.52
N ILE A 534 -8.21 20.33 -11.38
CA ILE A 534 -9.50 19.81 -10.99
C ILE A 534 -9.53 18.31 -11.24
N SER A 535 -9.88 17.55 -10.22
CA SER A 535 -10.21 16.13 -10.32
C SER A 535 -11.71 15.93 -10.15
N LEU A 536 -12.28 15.00 -10.90
CA LEU A 536 -13.69 14.66 -10.83
C LEU A 536 -13.90 13.17 -11.10
N SER A 537 -14.96 12.61 -10.54
CA SER A 537 -15.36 11.23 -10.76
C SER A 537 -16.88 11.11 -10.70
N LEU A 538 -17.40 10.27 -11.56
CA LEU A 538 -18.79 9.84 -11.55
C LEU A 538 -18.84 8.34 -11.83
N GLY A 539 -19.44 7.60 -10.92
CA GLY A 539 -19.56 6.16 -11.05
C GLY A 539 -20.94 5.67 -10.66
N PHE A 540 -21.34 4.55 -11.21
CA PHE A 540 -22.55 3.86 -10.81
C PHE A 540 -22.32 2.37 -10.63
N THR A 541 -23.12 1.77 -9.75
CA THR A 541 -23.22 0.33 -9.56
C THR A 541 -24.67 -0.06 -9.63
N TYR A 542 -24.97 -1.04 -10.46
CA TYR A 542 -26.33 -1.58 -10.62
C TYR A 542 -26.36 -3.07 -10.30
N GLN A 543 -27.20 -3.46 -9.34
CA GLN A 543 -27.41 -4.87 -9.00
C GLN A 543 -28.44 -5.48 -9.98
N LEU A 544 -27.96 -6.15 -11.01
CA LEU A 544 -28.79 -6.86 -11.98
C LEU A 544 -29.61 -7.95 -11.28
N THR A 545 -28.92 -8.77 -10.47
CA THR A 545 -29.51 -9.78 -9.58
C THR A 545 -28.86 -9.69 -8.19
N GLU A 546 -29.25 -10.51 -7.23
CA GLU A 546 -28.57 -10.63 -5.94
C GLU A 546 -27.10 -11.05 -6.08
N GLN A 547 -26.76 -11.75 -7.18
CA GLN A 547 -25.44 -12.33 -7.45
C GLN A 547 -24.63 -11.51 -8.44
N ILE A 548 -25.24 -10.70 -9.30
CA ILE A 548 -24.57 -9.99 -10.39
C ILE A 548 -24.68 -8.49 -10.19
N SER A 549 -23.53 -7.82 -10.19
CA SER A 549 -23.42 -6.35 -10.14
C SER A 549 -22.64 -5.84 -11.36
N LEU A 550 -23.20 -4.83 -12.02
CA LEU A 550 -22.54 -4.07 -13.07
C LEU A 550 -22.00 -2.78 -12.47
N LYS A 551 -20.79 -2.41 -12.83
CA LYS A 551 -20.10 -1.19 -12.37
C LYS A 551 -19.62 -0.40 -13.57
N ALA A 552 -19.71 0.92 -13.51
CA ALA A 552 -19.00 1.79 -14.44
C ALA A 552 -18.53 3.03 -13.71
N ASN A 553 -17.40 3.56 -14.13
CA ASN A 553 -16.82 4.75 -13.56
C ASN A 553 -16.11 5.56 -14.65
N VAL A 554 -16.26 6.88 -14.60
CA VAL A 554 -15.51 7.83 -15.41
C VAL A 554 -14.86 8.82 -14.45
N ALA A 555 -13.56 9.00 -14.57
CA ALA A 555 -12.82 9.86 -13.66
C ALA A 555 -11.73 10.64 -14.38
N ARG A 556 -11.56 11.90 -13.98
CA ARG A 556 -10.41 12.75 -14.34
C ARG A 556 -9.55 12.95 -13.09
N GLY A 557 -8.29 12.53 -13.18
CA GLY A 557 -7.28 12.74 -12.14
C GLY A 557 -6.30 13.85 -12.52
N TYR A 558 -5.74 14.50 -11.51
CA TYR A 558 -4.73 15.55 -11.60
C TYR A 558 -3.45 15.14 -10.87
N ARG A 559 -2.28 15.40 -11.46
CA ARG A 559 -0.98 15.28 -10.81
C ARG A 559 -0.10 16.48 -11.17
N SER A 560 0.47 17.09 -10.16
CA SER A 560 1.52 18.10 -10.34
C SER A 560 2.86 17.41 -10.64
N PRO A 561 3.72 17.98 -11.51
CA PRO A 561 5.09 17.53 -11.62
C PRO A 561 5.83 17.56 -10.28
N SER A 562 6.71 16.59 -10.07
CA SER A 562 7.58 16.50 -8.88
C SER A 562 8.84 17.36 -9.03
N ILE A 563 9.58 17.52 -7.93
CA ILE A 563 10.85 18.28 -7.94
C ILE A 563 11.87 17.68 -8.90
N THR A 564 11.97 16.35 -8.97
CA THR A 564 12.89 15.66 -9.89
C THR A 564 12.51 15.88 -11.35
N GLU A 565 11.22 15.78 -11.67
CA GLU A 565 10.74 15.95 -13.04
C GLU A 565 11.01 17.35 -13.59
N ILE A 566 11.01 18.38 -12.73
CA ILE A 566 11.19 19.77 -13.19
C ILE A 566 12.55 20.39 -12.86
N ALA A 567 13.29 19.86 -11.89
CA ALA A 567 14.50 20.52 -11.41
C ALA A 567 15.67 19.60 -11.13
N SER A 568 15.63 18.31 -11.49
CA SER A 568 16.81 17.47 -11.35
C SER A 568 17.92 17.92 -12.32
N ASN A 569 19.16 17.90 -11.86
CA ASN A 569 20.36 18.19 -12.63
C ASN A 569 21.58 17.59 -11.90
N GLY A 570 21.71 16.27 -11.88
CA GLY A 570 22.84 15.64 -11.19
C GLY A 570 22.70 14.14 -11.02
N LEU A 571 23.78 13.57 -10.48
CA LEU A 571 23.90 12.14 -10.22
C LEU A 571 23.05 11.71 -9.02
N ASP A 572 22.28 10.66 -9.24
CA ASP A 572 21.70 9.82 -8.20
C ASP A 572 22.67 8.64 -7.98
N PRO A 573 23.41 8.61 -6.87
CA PRO A 573 24.47 7.62 -6.68
C PRO A 573 23.90 6.20 -6.44
N GLY A 574 22.70 6.07 -5.94
CA GLY A 574 22.05 4.76 -5.73
C GLY A 574 21.54 4.13 -7.02
N ALA A 575 21.07 4.94 -7.96
CA ALA A 575 20.60 4.48 -9.26
C ALA A 575 21.70 4.41 -10.31
N HIS A 576 22.86 5.05 -10.12
CA HIS A 576 23.90 5.27 -11.10
C HIS A 576 23.38 5.99 -12.38
N ILE A 577 22.52 6.97 -12.18
CA ILE A 577 21.84 7.71 -13.22
C ILE A 577 22.00 9.22 -12.98
N ILE A 578 22.35 9.94 -14.02
CA ILE A 578 22.25 11.40 -14.04
C ILE A 578 20.84 11.76 -14.53
N TYR A 579 20.08 12.43 -13.69
CA TYR A 579 18.74 12.92 -14.06
C TYR A 579 18.78 14.36 -14.53
N LEU A 580 18.07 14.61 -15.63
CA LEU A 580 17.80 15.96 -16.13
C LEU A 580 16.30 16.23 -16.15
N GLY A 581 15.87 17.23 -15.37
CA GLY A 581 14.50 17.71 -15.33
C GLY A 581 14.19 18.73 -16.43
N ASN A 582 12.92 19.07 -16.56
CA ASN A 582 12.47 20.13 -17.45
C ASN A 582 11.50 21.09 -16.73
N ARG A 583 11.93 22.33 -16.55
CA ARG A 583 11.22 23.37 -15.80
C ARG A 583 9.92 23.84 -16.46
N ASP A 584 9.70 23.51 -17.74
CA ASP A 584 8.53 23.92 -18.51
C ASP A 584 7.38 22.91 -18.45
N PHE A 585 7.55 21.83 -17.69
CA PHE A 585 6.49 20.86 -17.52
C PHE A 585 5.25 21.45 -16.84
N VAL A 586 4.12 21.03 -17.37
CA VAL A 586 2.78 21.37 -16.89
C VAL A 586 2.13 20.17 -16.20
N PRO A 587 1.04 20.34 -15.45
CA PRO A 587 0.37 19.24 -14.78
C PRO A 587 -0.06 18.12 -15.72
N GLU A 588 0.04 16.90 -15.21
CA GLU A 588 -0.45 15.68 -15.86
C GLU A 588 -1.93 15.49 -15.52
N PHE A 589 -2.74 15.11 -16.51
CA PHE A 589 -4.13 14.74 -16.33
C PHE A 589 -4.40 13.36 -16.90
N SER A 590 -5.16 12.57 -16.15
CA SER A 590 -5.66 11.28 -16.59
C SER A 590 -7.17 11.35 -16.79
N PHE A 591 -7.67 10.77 -17.88
CA PHE A 591 -9.08 10.58 -18.13
C PHE A 591 -9.35 9.09 -18.31
N GLN A 592 -9.86 8.47 -17.26
CA GLN A 592 -10.05 7.03 -17.15
C GLN A 592 -11.52 6.65 -17.22
N GLN A 593 -11.80 5.57 -17.96
CA GLN A 593 -13.08 4.90 -18.04
C GLN A 593 -12.90 3.45 -17.56
N ASP A 594 -13.75 3.01 -16.64
CA ASP A 594 -13.76 1.66 -16.11
C ASP A 594 -15.13 1.03 -16.32
N LEU A 595 -15.16 -0.23 -16.76
CA LEU A 595 -16.34 -1.06 -16.79
C LEU A 595 -16.06 -2.36 -16.02
N GLY A 596 -16.90 -2.70 -15.07
CA GLY A 596 -16.74 -3.86 -14.21
C GLY A 596 -17.99 -4.74 -14.15
N LEU A 597 -17.78 -6.03 -14.13
CA LEU A 597 -18.80 -7.03 -13.86
C LEU A 597 -18.35 -7.87 -12.67
N MET A 598 -19.23 -8.04 -11.69
CA MET A 598 -18.98 -8.88 -10.53
C MET A 598 -20.09 -9.92 -10.41
N PHE A 599 -19.68 -11.14 -10.16
CA PHE A 599 -20.54 -12.26 -9.84
C PHE A 599 -20.15 -12.85 -8.49
N ALA A 600 -21.10 -13.06 -7.61
CA ALA A 600 -20.85 -13.76 -6.35
C ALA A 600 -22.02 -14.59 -5.91
N ASN A 601 -21.73 -15.83 -5.57
CA ASN A 601 -22.61 -16.71 -4.84
C ASN A 601 -21.81 -17.47 -3.75
N LYS A 602 -22.43 -18.45 -3.09
CA LYS A 602 -21.78 -19.22 -2.02
C LYS A 602 -20.53 -20.02 -2.45
N ASN A 603 -20.37 -20.28 -3.73
CA ASN A 603 -19.30 -21.12 -4.27
C ASN A 603 -18.29 -20.37 -5.13
N VAL A 604 -18.72 -19.28 -5.78
CA VAL A 604 -17.89 -18.56 -6.76
C VAL A 604 -17.98 -17.07 -6.51
N VAL A 605 -16.84 -16.42 -6.44
CA VAL A 605 -16.70 -14.95 -6.56
C VAL A 605 -15.85 -14.70 -7.81
N ALA A 606 -16.39 -13.93 -8.75
CA ALA A 606 -15.68 -13.59 -9.96
C ALA A 606 -15.82 -12.10 -10.25
N SER A 607 -14.75 -11.50 -10.75
CA SER A 607 -14.76 -10.11 -11.22
C SER A 607 -14.04 -9.98 -12.56
N LEU A 608 -14.58 -9.11 -13.41
CA LEU A 608 -13.94 -8.64 -14.63
C LEU A 608 -13.95 -7.12 -14.59
N SER A 609 -12.81 -6.49 -14.84
CA SER A 609 -12.67 -5.04 -14.99
C SER A 609 -11.92 -4.74 -16.28
N ILE A 610 -12.49 -3.89 -17.11
CA ILE A 610 -11.88 -3.36 -18.32
C ILE A 610 -11.65 -1.88 -18.09
N PHE A 611 -10.50 -1.37 -18.46
CA PHE A 611 -10.16 0.04 -18.29
C PHE A 611 -9.53 0.63 -19.53
N ASN A 612 -9.75 1.92 -19.73
CA ASN A 612 -9.04 2.77 -20.69
C ASN A 612 -8.71 4.09 -19.99
N ASN A 613 -7.46 4.54 -20.09
CA ASN A 613 -6.96 5.76 -19.47
C ASN A 613 -6.17 6.59 -20.49
N ASN A 614 -6.67 7.76 -20.84
CA ASN A 614 -5.99 8.71 -21.69
C ASN A 614 -5.27 9.72 -20.82
N LEU A 615 -3.95 9.82 -20.99
CA LEU A 615 -3.07 10.71 -20.24
C LEU A 615 -2.67 11.90 -21.11
N GLN A 616 -2.86 13.10 -20.59
CA GLN A 616 -2.33 14.33 -21.14
C GLN A 616 -1.09 14.72 -20.33
N HIS A 617 -0.04 15.12 -21.00
CA HIS A 617 1.21 15.57 -20.39
C HIS A 617 1.85 14.49 -19.50
N TYR A 618 1.77 13.21 -19.90
CA TYR A 618 2.41 12.09 -19.21
C TYR A 618 3.92 12.30 -19.17
N ILE A 619 4.51 12.25 -17.97
CA ILE A 619 5.93 12.46 -17.73
C ILE A 619 6.64 11.12 -17.58
N TYR A 620 7.71 10.90 -18.32
CA TYR A 620 8.51 9.68 -18.30
C TYR A 620 9.97 9.97 -18.61
N LEU A 621 10.85 9.01 -18.33
CA LEU A 621 12.29 9.13 -18.62
C LEU A 621 12.65 8.48 -19.94
N THR A 622 13.58 9.10 -20.66
CA THR A 622 14.28 8.51 -21.79
C THR A 622 15.79 8.66 -21.62
N GLN A 623 16.55 7.67 -22.04
CA GLN A 623 17.99 7.78 -22.12
C GLN A 623 18.38 8.86 -23.13
N LEU A 624 19.39 9.67 -22.84
CA LEU A 624 19.98 10.59 -23.78
C LEU A 624 21.10 9.92 -24.57
N VAL A 625 21.15 10.25 -25.87
CA VAL A 625 22.19 9.77 -26.77
C VAL A 625 22.83 10.94 -27.47
N ASP A 626 24.07 10.77 -27.91
CA ASP A 626 24.79 11.71 -28.73
C ASP A 626 24.32 11.65 -30.20
N ALA A 627 25.00 12.39 -31.08
CA ALA A 627 24.71 12.42 -32.53
C ALA A 627 24.95 11.06 -33.22
N SER A 628 25.79 10.20 -32.63
CA SER A 628 26.10 8.86 -33.15
C SER A 628 25.09 7.80 -32.66
N GLY A 629 24.23 8.14 -31.68
CA GLY A 629 23.27 7.24 -31.07
C GLY A 629 23.80 6.51 -29.83
N ASP A 630 25.00 6.87 -29.36
CA ASP A 630 25.61 6.32 -28.16
C ASP A 630 25.10 7.00 -26.86
N ALA A 631 25.00 6.26 -25.78
CA ALA A 631 24.56 6.81 -24.51
C ALA A 631 25.48 7.93 -24.02
N ILE A 632 24.91 9.06 -23.62
CA ILE A 632 25.66 10.12 -22.92
C ILE A 632 25.94 9.64 -21.51
N VAL A 633 27.24 9.52 -21.20
CA VAL A 633 27.73 9.06 -19.89
C VAL A 633 28.71 10.06 -19.28
N ASP A 634 28.83 10.07 -17.96
CA ASP A 634 29.91 10.79 -17.28
C ASP A 634 31.23 10.01 -17.30
N ALA A 635 32.27 10.53 -16.65
CA ALA A 635 33.59 9.90 -16.57
C ALA A 635 33.58 8.54 -15.83
N GLN A 636 32.55 8.26 -15.04
CA GLN A 636 32.34 7.02 -14.30
C GLN A 636 31.43 6.03 -15.00
N GLY A 637 30.93 6.36 -16.20
CA GLY A 637 30.02 5.54 -17.00
C GLY A 637 28.55 5.63 -16.60
N ASN A 638 28.17 6.56 -15.70
CA ASN A 638 26.79 6.77 -15.34
C ASN A 638 25.99 7.35 -16.52
N LYS A 639 24.91 6.71 -16.89
CA LYS A 639 24.06 7.11 -18.03
C LYS A 639 23.20 8.32 -17.69
N THR A 640 23.04 9.21 -18.68
CA THR A 640 22.16 10.39 -18.54
C THR A 640 20.76 10.11 -19.07
N PHE A 641 19.77 10.42 -18.26
CA PHE A 641 18.35 10.34 -18.59
C PHE A 641 17.68 11.70 -18.45
N GLN A 642 16.77 11.98 -19.36
CA GLN A 642 15.99 13.20 -19.34
C GLN A 642 14.50 12.91 -19.23
N TYR A 643 13.81 13.69 -18.40
CA TYR A 643 12.36 13.65 -18.34
C TYR A 643 11.75 14.23 -19.60
N GLN A 644 10.74 13.54 -20.14
CA GLN A 644 9.95 13.91 -21.31
C GLN A 644 8.49 14.04 -20.91
N GLN A 645 7.72 14.82 -21.67
CA GLN A 645 6.29 14.98 -21.46
C GLN A 645 5.52 14.76 -22.75
N ALA A 646 4.53 13.85 -22.76
CA ALA A 646 3.77 13.49 -23.95
C ALA A 646 2.33 13.07 -23.62
N SER A 647 1.48 12.98 -24.64
CA SER A 647 0.20 12.29 -24.50
C SER A 647 0.41 10.79 -24.58
N ALA A 648 -0.35 10.04 -23.77
CA ALA A 648 -0.27 8.59 -23.69
C ALA A 648 -1.64 7.94 -23.50
N GLN A 649 -1.71 6.64 -23.75
CA GLN A 649 -2.91 5.85 -23.51
C GLN A 649 -2.52 4.51 -22.86
N LEU A 650 -3.20 4.19 -21.77
CA LEU A 650 -3.14 2.86 -21.16
C LEU A 650 -4.52 2.22 -21.21
N TYR A 651 -4.55 0.93 -21.56
CA TYR A 651 -5.78 0.16 -21.54
C TYR A 651 -5.50 -1.29 -21.19
N GLY A 652 -6.51 -1.99 -20.68
CA GLY A 652 -6.31 -3.36 -20.28
C GLY A 652 -7.51 -3.98 -19.62
N LEU A 653 -7.27 -5.18 -19.10
CA LEU A 653 -8.26 -5.93 -18.35
C LEU A 653 -7.65 -6.59 -17.12
N GLU A 654 -8.49 -6.76 -16.12
CA GLU A 654 -8.18 -7.50 -14.91
C GLU A 654 -9.34 -8.46 -14.63
N THR A 655 -9.03 -9.69 -14.27
CA THR A 655 -10.04 -10.66 -13.86
C THR A 655 -9.58 -11.44 -12.65
N SER A 656 -10.51 -11.75 -11.75
CA SER A 656 -10.29 -12.66 -10.65
C SER A 656 -11.45 -13.66 -10.58
N ILE A 657 -11.14 -14.91 -10.25
CA ILE A 657 -12.09 -15.97 -10.00
C ILE A 657 -11.64 -16.71 -8.75
N ASP A 658 -12.49 -16.70 -7.73
CA ASP A 658 -12.32 -17.44 -6.48
C ASP A 658 -13.42 -18.48 -6.37
N LEU A 659 -13.06 -19.76 -6.42
CA LEU A 659 -13.96 -20.89 -6.34
C LEU A 659 -13.81 -21.58 -4.98
N HIS A 660 -14.93 -21.70 -4.26
CA HIS A 660 -15.05 -22.40 -2.98
C HIS A 660 -16.17 -23.44 -3.07
N LEU A 661 -15.84 -24.72 -3.10
CA LEU A 661 -16.85 -25.75 -3.27
C LEU A 661 -17.57 -26.06 -1.94
N SER A 662 -18.88 -25.82 -1.88
CA SER A 662 -19.69 -26.15 -0.68
C SER A 662 -19.67 -27.64 -0.35
N ALA A 663 -19.56 -28.50 -1.36
CA ALA A 663 -19.44 -29.96 -1.18
C ALA A 663 -18.05 -30.40 -0.70
N TRP A 664 -17.01 -29.61 -0.94
CA TRP A 664 -15.63 -29.88 -0.54
C TRP A 664 -15.13 -28.75 0.36
N LYS A 665 -15.49 -28.82 1.62
CA LYS A 665 -15.19 -27.78 2.62
C LYS A 665 -13.69 -27.48 2.70
N GLY A 666 -13.35 -26.19 2.64
CA GLY A 666 -11.98 -25.69 2.72
C GLY A 666 -11.19 -25.77 1.42
N PHE A 667 -11.78 -26.29 0.34
CA PHE A 667 -11.19 -26.21 -0.99
C PHE A 667 -11.28 -24.77 -1.51
N SER A 668 -10.21 -24.31 -2.15
CA SER A 668 -10.15 -23.02 -2.85
C SER A 668 -9.37 -23.15 -4.15
N PHE A 669 -9.87 -22.50 -5.19
CA PHE A 669 -9.19 -22.37 -6.47
C PHE A 669 -9.28 -20.90 -6.90
N ASN A 670 -8.13 -20.23 -6.93
CA ASN A 670 -8.08 -18.79 -7.19
C ASN A 670 -7.30 -18.54 -8.47
N ASN A 671 -7.85 -17.68 -9.35
CA ASN A 671 -7.22 -17.28 -10.60
C ASN A 671 -7.28 -15.76 -10.74
N ASN A 672 -6.15 -15.17 -11.00
CA ASN A 672 -6.00 -13.73 -11.24
C ASN A 672 -5.24 -13.53 -12.55
N LEU A 673 -5.83 -12.77 -13.47
CA LEU A 673 -5.16 -12.35 -14.70
C LEU A 673 -5.20 -10.83 -14.79
N ALA A 674 -4.09 -10.21 -15.14
CA ALA A 674 -4.01 -8.79 -15.44
C ALA A 674 -3.21 -8.58 -16.72
N VAL A 675 -3.75 -7.73 -17.62
CA VAL A 675 -3.13 -7.36 -18.87
C VAL A 675 -3.21 -5.85 -19.02
N THR A 676 -2.06 -5.22 -19.27
CA THR A 676 -1.98 -3.77 -19.45
C THR A 676 -1.16 -3.47 -20.70
N TYR A 677 -1.65 -2.56 -21.53
CA TYR A 677 -0.94 -1.99 -22.67
C TYR A 677 -0.77 -0.49 -22.45
N GLY A 678 0.40 0.03 -22.82
CA GLY A 678 0.71 1.46 -22.77
C GLY A 678 1.29 1.92 -24.08
N ILE A 679 0.65 2.91 -24.70
CA ILE A 679 1.01 3.47 -26.01
C ILE A 679 1.37 4.94 -25.83
N SER A 680 2.54 5.32 -26.38
CA SER A 680 2.94 6.72 -26.51
C SER A 680 2.17 7.37 -27.67
N LYS A 681 1.71 8.60 -27.45
CA LYS A 681 1.12 9.44 -28.50
C LYS A 681 2.08 10.57 -28.92
N GLN A 682 3.36 10.42 -28.62
CA GLN A 682 4.38 11.43 -28.92
C GLN A 682 4.66 11.49 -30.39
N LYS A 683 4.25 12.57 -31.03
CA LYS A 683 4.42 12.78 -32.46
C LYS A 683 5.89 12.84 -32.90
N THR A 684 6.78 13.34 -32.02
CA THR A 684 8.22 13.42 -32.28
C THR A 684 8.85 12.05 -32.55
N TYR A 685 8.25 10.98 -32.09
CA TYR A 685 8.74 9.61 -32.30
C TYR A 685 8.02 8.85 -33.40
N ALA A 686 7.10 9.50 -34.13
CA ALA A 686 6.36 8.86 -35.22
C ALA A 686 7.27 8.24 -36.29
N ASN A 687 8.46 8.82 -36.49
CA ASN A 687 9.47 8.33 -37.45
C ASN A 687 10.40 7.25 -36.84
N LYS A 688 10.27 6.91 -35.59
CA LYS A 688 11.09 5.90 -34.90
C LYS A 688 10.43 4.52 -34.90
N GLY A 689 9.29 4.37 -35.58
CA GLY A 689 8.57 3.10 -35.65
C GLY A 689 8.17 2.57 -34.30
N THR A 690 8.31 1.29 -34.06
CA THR A 690 7.95 0.61 -32.80
C THR A 690 8.82 1.01 -31.61
N ASP A 691 10.01 1.57 -31.83
CA ASP A 691 10.92 1.96 -30.74
C ASP A 691 10.35 3.05 -29.85
N GLY A 692 9.57 3.99 -30.45
CA GLY A 692 8.89 5.06 -29.70
C GLY A 692 7.41 4.83 -29.47
N GLU A 693 6.85 3.69 -29.85
CA GLU A 693 5.41 3.40 -29.77
C GLU A 693 4.93 3.14 -28.34
N TYR A 694 5.74 2.44 -27.53
CA TYR A 694 5.33 1.97 -26.22
C TYR A 694 5.83 2.87 -25.08
N LEU A 695 5.08 2.86 -23.97
CA LEU A 695 5.48 3.53 -22.72
C LEU A 695 6.48 2.68 -21.95
N PRO A 696 7.38 3.32 -21.17
CA PRO A 696 8.27 2.58 -20.26
C PRO A 696 7.52 1.98 -19.09
N LEU A 697 8.12 0.94 -18.48
CA LEU A 697 7.70 0.30 -17.24
C LEU A 697 6.27 -0.29 -17.28
N ILE A 698 5.79 -0.65 -18.47
CA ILE A 698 4.51 -1.36 -18.60
C ILE A 698 4.71 -2.83 -18.24
N PRO A 699 3.98 -3.36 -17.22
CA PRO A 699 4.10 -4.76 -16.86
C PRO A 699 3.55 -5.66 -17.99
N PRO A 700 4.18 -6.81 -18.26
CA PRO A 700 3.62 -7.82 -19.15
C PRO A 700 2.33 -8.41 -18.55
N ALA A 701 1.60 -9.18 -19.36
CA ALA A 701 0.48 -9.94 -18.84
C ALA A 701 0.95 -10.89 -17.71
N LYS A 702 0.23 -10.87 -16.60
CA LYS A 702 0.54 -11.69 -15.41
C LYS A 702 -0.66 -12.56 -15.06
N TRP A 703 -0.41 -13.85 -14.87
CA TRP A 703 -1.41 -14.81 -14.44
C TRP A 703 -0.95 -15.52 -13.18
N LEU A 704 -1.80 -15.49 -12.15
CA LEU A 704 -1.61 -16.20 -10.88
C LEU A 704 -2.75 -17.22 -10.76
N SER A 705 -2.42 -18.48 -10.63
CA SER A 705 -3.38 -19.56 -10.39
C SER A 705 -2.99 -20.35 -9.16
N SER A 706 -3.91 -20.61 -8.26
CA SER A 706 -3.62 -21.38 -7.07
C SER A 706 -4.76 -22.31 -6.68
N ILE A 707 -4.38 -23.47 -6.18
CA ILE A 707 -5.27 -24.45 -5.58
C ILE A 707 -4.89 -24.63 -4.12
N GLY A 708 -5.87 -24.62 -3.24
CA GLY A 708 -5.65 -24.71 -1.81
C GLY A 708 -6.68 -25.59 -1.10
N GLN A 709 -6.27 -26.16 0.01
CA GLN A 709 -7.13 -26.89 0.92
C GLN A 709 -6.87 -26.44 2.35
N GLU A 710 -7.92 -26.08 3.07
CA GLU A 710 -7.91 -25.84 4.51
C GLU A 710 -8.78 -26.90 5.19
N ILE A 711 -8.21 -27.65 6.14
CA ILE A 711 -8.88 -28.69 6.89
C ILE A 711 -8.99 -28.22 8.34
N LYS A 712 -10.21 -27.91 8.80
CA LYS A 712 -10.48 -27.65 10.21
C LYS A 712 -10.68 -29.00 10.92
N THR A 713 -10.03 -29.19 12.05
CA THR A 713 -10.10 -30.45 12.81
C THR A 713 -10.96 -30.29 14.05
N THR A 714 -11.40 -31.41 14.60
CA THR A 714 -12.08 -31.48 15.90
C THR A 714 -11.10 -31.57 17.09
N SER A 715 -9.80 -31.65 16.80
CA SER A 715 -8.76 -31.69 17.83
C SER A 715 -8.71 -30.38 18.63
N LYS A 716 -8.54 -30.49 19.93
CA LYS A 716 -8.37 -29.34 20.83
C LYS A 716 -7.00 -28.68 20.66
N ILE A 717 -6.02 -29.40 20.11
CA ILE A 717 -4.64 -28.93 19.93
C ILE A 717 -4.45 -28.47 18.49
N PHE A 718 -4.57 -29.36 17.51
CA PHE A 718 -4.43 -29.01 16.10
C PHE A 718 -5.79 -28.58 15.53
N THR A 719 -5.98 -27.28 15.34
CA THR A 719 -7.30 -26.74 14.95
C THR A 719 -7.49 -26.63 13.45
N ALA A 720 -6.40 -26.44 12.70
CA ALA A 720 -6.45 -26.37 11.25
C ALA A 720 -5.12 -26.78 10.60
N PHE A 721 -5.23 -27.36 9.41
CA PHE A 721 -4.13 -27.56 8.47
C PHE A 721 -4.47 -26.85 7.18
N ASN A 722 -3.48 -26.29 6.49
CA ASN A 722 -3.66 -25.72 5.15
C ASN A 722 -2.51 -26.14 4.24
N ALA A 723 -2.83 -26.30 2.95
CA ALA A 723 -1.86 -26.49 1.89
C ALA A 723 -2.29 -25.68 0.68
N LYS A 724 -1.34 -25.09 -0.05
CA LYS A 724 -1.59 -24.33 -1.28
C LYS A 724 -0.46 -24.58 -2.26
N ALA A 725 -0.83 -24.85 -3.51
CA ALA A 725 0.07 -24.81 -4.66
C ALA A 725 -0.31 -23.60 -5.52
N GLU A 726 0.68 -22.91 -6.06
CA GLU A 726 0.48 -21.68 -6.84
C GLU A 726 1.40 -21.67 -8.06
N LEU A 727 0.85 -21.32 -9.22
CA LEU A 727 1.56 -21.03 -10.46
C LEU A 727 1.51 -19.51 -10.68
N GLU A 728 2.69 -18.91 -10.83
CA GLU A 728 2.86 -17.53 -11.28
C GLU A 728 3.45 -17.54 -12.68
N PHE A 729 2.74 -17.00 -13.65
CA PHE A 729 3.18 -16.84 -15.03
C PHE A 729 3.29 -15.38 -15.38
N GLY A 730 4.48 -14.95 -15.83
CA GLY A 730 4.75 -13.65 -16.45
C GLY A 730 4.98 -13.84 -17.93
N ALA A 731 4.19 -13.17 -18.77
CA ALA A 731 4.39 -13.23 -20.22
C ALA A 731 5.68 -12.48 -20.64
N ALA A 732 6.18 -12.75 -21.82
CA ALA A 732 7.26 -11.96 -22.40
C ALA A 732 6.83 -10.51 -22.58
N GLN A 733 7.73 -9.58 -22.27
CA GLN A 733 7.50 -8.15 -22.56
C GLN A 733 8.29 -7.76 -23.82
N ASN A 734 7.56 -7.74 -24.94
CA ASN A 734 8.07 -7.31 -26.24
C ASN A 734 7.55 -5.92 -26.65
N ARG A 735 6.72 -5.29 -25.76
CA ARG A 735 6.14 -3.95 -25.95
C ARG A 735 6.68 -3.00 -24.91
N TYR A 736 7.91 -2.57 -25.11
CA TYR A 736 8.68 -1.75 -24.19
C TYR A 736 9.21 -0.52 -24.90
N LEU A 737 9.66 0.50 -24.19
CA LEU A 737 10.25 1.69 -24.76
C LEU A 737 11.69 1.38 -25.21
N ALA A 738 11.85 0.94 -26.45
CA ALA A 738 13.17 0.63 -27.03
C ALA A 738 13.96 1.87 -27.45
N LEU A 739 13.30 3.02 -27.55
CA LEU A 739 13.90 4.28 -27.98
C LEU A 739 15.16 4.59 -27.19
N TYR A 740 16.27 4.82 -27.90
CA TYR A 740 17.59 5.10 -27.34
C TYR A 740 18.10 4.05 -26.32
N ASN A 741 17.68 2.80 -26.47
CA ASN A 741 17.97 1.74 -25.51
C ASN A 741 17.50 2.03 -24.07
N THR A 742 16.41 2.81 -23.93
CA THR A 742 15.82 3.16 -22.62
C THR A 742 15.39 1.90 -21.85
N GLU A 743 14.79 0.93 -22.54
CA GLU A 743 14.40 -0.37 -21.96
C GLU A 743 14.77 -1.55 -22.85
N THR A 744 14.71 -2.75 -22.29
CA THR A 744 14.98 -4.02 -22.97
C THR A 744 13.82 -4.98 -22.84
N ALA A 745 13.64 -5.87 -23.83
CA ALA A 745 12.71 -6.98 -23.75
C ALA A 745 13.02 -7.90 -22.56
N THR A 746 12.00 -8.62 -22.07
CA THR A 746 12.18 -9.68 -21.08
C THR A 746 11.45 -10.94 -21.53
N PRO A 747 12.05 -12.14 -21.39
CA PRO A 747 11.39 -13.40 -21.71
C PRO A 747 10.25 -13.72 -20.75
N ALA A 748 9.35 -14.60 -21.19
CA ALA A 748 8.33 -15.15 -20.32
C ALA A 748 8.96 -16.07 -19.25
N TYR A 749 8.28 -16.16 -18.10
CA TYR A 749 8.70 -17.05 -17.02
C TYR A 749 7.51 -17.70 -16.32
N SER A 750 7.76 -18.85 -15.69
CA SER A 750 6.80 -19.56 -14.84
C SER A 750 7.46 -19.94 -13.53
N LEU A 751 6.79 -19.63 -12.42
CA LEU A 751 7.24 -19.97 -11.07
C LEU A 751 6.18 -20.85 -10.41
N ILE A 752 6.62 -21.92 -9.77
CA ILE A 752 5.77 -22.80 -8.96
C ILE A 752 6.10 -22.53 -7.50
N ASN A 753 5.07 -22.19 -6.71
CA ASN A 753 5.18 -21.96 -5.29
C ASN A 753 4.32 -23.00 -4.55
N PHE A 754 4.77 -23.40 -3.37
CA PHE A 754 4.05 -24.35 -2.54
C PHE A 754 4.09 -23.92 -1.09
N SER A 755 2.98 -24.07 -0.37
CA SER A 755 2.95 -23.76 1.05
C SER A 755 2.10 -24.75 1.84
N VAL A 756 2.51 -25.02 3.07
CA VAL A 756 1.78 -25.80 4.06
C VAL A 756 1.81 -25.11 5.40
N GLY A 757 0.75 -25.23 6.16
CA GLY A 757 0.69 -24.64 7.48
C GLY A 757 -0.24 -25.36 8.43
N THR A 758 -0.06 -25.10 9.70
CA THR A 758 -0.93 -25.61 10.77
C THR A 758 -1.20 -24.54 11.81
N GLN A 759 -2.35 -24.64 12.44
CA GLN A 759 -2.71 -23.84 13.60
C GLN A 759 -2.96 -24.75 14.78
N LEU A 760 -2.31 -24.43 15.90
CA LEU A 760 -2.44 -25.14 17.15
C LEU A 760 -2.97 -24.20 18.25
N ASN A 761 -3.81 -24.72 19.12
CA ASN A 761 -4.16 -24.07 20.38
C ASN A 761 -3.31 -24.67 21.50
N TYR A 762 -2.47 -23.88 22.15
CA TYR A 762 -1.71 -24.33 23.32
C TYR A 762 -2.38 -23.93 24.65
N SER A 763 -3.41 -23.08 24.55
CA SER A 763 -4.37 -22.82 25.62
C SER A 763 -5.77 -22.52 25.05
N LYS A 764 -6.74 -22.21 25.89
CA LYS A 764 -8.12 -21.89 25.47
C LYS A 764 -8.19 -20.64 24.57
N THR A 765 -7.28 -19.71 24.75
CA THR A 765 -7.25 -18.41 24.05
C THR A 765 -6.04 -18.23 23.17
N ASN A 766 -4.98 -19.01 23.37
CA ASN A 766 -3.68 -18.78 22.78
C ASN A 766 -3.41 -19.74 21.64
N THR A 767 -2.91 -19.20 20.54
CA THR A 767 -2.69 -19.94 19.30
C THR A 767 -1.23 -19.88 18.85
N LEU A 768 -0.80 -20.94 18.21
CA LEU A 768 0.46 -21.00 17.49
C LEU A 768 0.16 -21.35 16.04
N GLN A 769 0.70 -20.57 15.10
CA GLN A 769 0.60 -20.82 13.67
C GLN A 769 1.99 -21.05 13.11
N LEU A 770 2.16 -22.15 12.38
CA LEU A 770 3.37 -22.45 11.65
C LEU A 770 3.03 -22.49 10.15
N GLN A 771 3.76 -21.73 9.33
CA GLN A 771 3.65 -21.71 7.89
C GLN A 771 5.02 -22.00 7.28
N ILE A 772 5.09 -22.97 6.38
CA ILE A 772 6.26 -23.25 5.55
C ILE A 772 5.86 -22.95 4.11
N GLN A 773 6.70 -22.24 3.39
CA GLN A 773 6.45 -21.86 1.99
C GLN A 773 7.74 -22.06 1.18
N VAL A 774 7.60 -22.53 -0.03
CA VAL A 774 8.69 -22.60 -1.01
C VAL A 774 8.28 -21.71 -2.18
N ASN A 775 9.00 -20.61 -2.36
CA ASN A 775 8.86 -19.76 -3.54
C ASN A 775 9.84 -20.23 -4.62
N ASN A 776 9.40 -20.22 -5.89
CA ASN A 776 10.20 -20.64 -7.02
C ASN A 776 10.79 -22.06 -6.81
N LEU A 777 9.93 -23.06 -6.61
CA LEU A 777 10.30 -24.45 -6.29
C LEU A 777 11.29 -25.04 -7.31
N GLY A 778 11.12 -24.69 -8.60
CA GLY A 778 11.96 -25.16 -9.70
C GLY A 778 13.30 -24.44 -9.81
N ASP A 779 13.59 -23.45 -8.98
CA ASP A 779 14.77 -22.57 -9.07
C ASP A 779 14.93 -21.92 -10.46
N ALA A 780 13.81 -21.57 -11.10
CA ALA A 780 13.81 -20.95 -12.40
C ALA A 780 14.51 -19.60 -12.37
N ALA A 781 15.45 -19.40 -13.29
CA ALA A 781 16.09 -18.11 -13.49
C ALA A 781 15.17 -17.19 -14.31
N TYR A 782 14.88 -16.00 -13.79
CA TYR A 782 14.00 -15.05 -14.47
C TYR A 782 14.39 -13.60 -14.19
N GLN A 783 14.00 -12.73 -15.11
CA GLN A 783 14.06 -11.28 -14.94
C GLN A 783 12.65 -10.72 -15.14
N SER A 784 12.08 -10.14 -14.06
CA SER A 784 10.83 -9.39 -14.18
C SER A 784 11.06 -8.12 -14.98
N ASN A 785 10.12 -7.75 -15.85
CA ASN A 785 10.24 -6.51 -16.64
C ASN A 785 10.43 -5.26 -15.77
N LEU A 786 9.79 -5.23 -14.59
CA LEU A 786 9.89 -4.13 -13.64
C LEU A 786 11.08 -4.25 -12.68
N SER A 787 11.96 -5.23 -12.82
CA SER A 787 13.23 -5.31 -12.08
C SER A 787 14.23 -4.31 -12.65
N ARG A 788 14.67 -3.35 -11.84
CA ARG A 788 15.73 -2.41 -12.25
C ARG A 788 17.09 -3.10 -12.31
N LEU A 789 17.25 -4.19 -11.58
CA LEU A 789 18.50 -4.96 -11.53
C LEU A 789 18.88 -5.55 -12.88
N LYS A 790 17.97 -5.73 -13.81
CA LYS A 790 18.27 -6.19 -15.19
C LYS A 790 19.13 -5.20 -15.98
N TYR A 791 19.21 -3.93 -15.56
CA TYR A 791 19.99 -2.88 -16.21
C TYR A 791 21.38 -2.65 -15.56
N PHE A 792 21.61 -3.21 -14.37
CA PHE A 792 22.88 -3.09 -13.65
C PHE A 792 23.90 -4.11 -14.20
N GLU A 793 24.60 -3.71 -15.25
CA GLU A 793 25.67 -4.46 -15.89
C GLU A 793 26.57 -3.47 -16.64
N TYR A 794 27.81 -3.41 -16.27
CA TYR A 794 28.78 -2.53 -16.93
C TYR A 794 29.40 -3.18 -18.17
N TYR A 795 29.33 -4.50 -18.28
CA TYR A 795 29.85 -5.23 -19.43
C TYR A 795 28.71 -5.70 -20.35
N PRO A 796 28.52 -5.06 -21.52
CA PRO A 796 27.44 -5.45 -22.44
C PRO A 796 27.66 -6.84 -23.07
N ALA A 797 28.93 -7.28 -23.19
CA ALA A 797 29.27 -8.60 -23.74
C ALA A 797 29.33 -9.64 -22.59
N SER A 798 28.33 -10.49 -22.50
CA SER A 798 28.32 -11.60 -21.57
C SER A 798 28.80 -12.90 -22.22
N PRO A 799 29.75 -13.66 -21.63
CA PRO A 799 30.23 -14.90 -22.19
C PRO A 799 29.13 -15.94 -22.46
N ASN A 800 28.05 -15.91 -21.71
CA ASN A 800 26.90 -16.82 -21.82
C ASN A 800 25.62 -16.16 -22.33
N GLY A 801 25.71 -14.92 -22.82
CA GLY A 801 24.56 -14.17 -23.34
C GLY A 801 23.61 -13.61 -22.29
N HIS A 802 23.87 -13.80 -20.98
CA HIS A 802 23.04 -13.25 -19.90
C HIS A 802 23.54 -11.86 -19.49
N LEU A 803 22.63 -10.88 -19.44
CA LEU A 803 22.91 -9.49 -19.05
C LEU A 803 22.11 -9.11 -17.81
N GLY A 804 22.66 -8.16 -17.03
CA GLY A 804 22.07 -7.67 -15.79
C GLY A 804 22.02 -8.74 -14.70
N MET A 805 21.23 -8.49 -13.66
CA MET A 805 21.03 -9.39 -12.53
C MET A 805 19.66 -10.04 -12.57
N TYR A 806 19.62 -11.32 -12.25
CA TYR A 806 18.39 -12.11 -12.19
C TYR A 806 17.70 -11.95 -10.84
N ASN A 807 16.38 -12.13 -10.85
CA ASN A 807 15.57 -12.11 -9.63
C ASN A 807 15.94 -13.27 -8.69
N MET A 808 15.52 -13.16 -7.45
CA MET A 808 15.75 -14.18 -6.42
C MET A 808 15.31 -15.57 -6.89
N GLY A 809 16.17 -16.57 -6.73
CA GLY A 809 15.90 -17.98 -7.02
C GLY A 809 15.01 -18.64 -5.97
N ARG A 810 15.12 -19.97 -5.84
CA ARG A 810 14.32 -20.74 -4.87
C ARG A 810 14.53 -20.23 -3.44
N ASN A 811 13.41 -20.05 -2.70
CA ASN A 811 13.43 -19.56 -1.33
C ASN A 811 12.50 -20.43 -0.47
N ILE A 812 13.09 -21.13 0.51
CA ILE A 812 12.34 -21.91 1.51
C ILE A 812 12.15 -21.02 2.72
N CYS A 813 10.91 -20.77 3.08
CA CYS A 813 10.52 -19.86 4.14
C CYS A 813 9.81 -20.60 5.26
N ALA A 814 10.04 -20.20 6.51
CA ALA A 814 9.33 -20.69 7.66
C ALA A 814 8.91 -19.52 8.56
N LYS A 815 7.62 -19.40 8.82
CA LYS A 815 7.06 -18.35 9.69
C LYS A 815 6.33 -18.99 10.86
N LEU A 816 6.70 -18.59 12.06
CA LEU A 816 6.04 -18.98 13.29
C LEU A 816 5.37 -17.76 13.92
N ILE A 817 4.10 -17.87 14.26
CA ILE A 817 3.34 -16.84 14.96
C ILE A 817 2.77 -17.43 16.24
N VAL A 818 3.07 -16.81 17.37
CA VAL A 818 2.55 -17.16 18.71
C VAL A 818 1.67 -16.02 19.17
N ALA A 819 0.37 -16.27 19.34
CA ALA A 819 -0.61 -15.29 19.83
C ALA A 819 -1.13 -15.68 21.21
N PHE A 820 -1.30 -14.70 22.10
CA PHE A 820 -1.72 -14.89 23.48
C PHE A 820 -2.57 -13.74 24.00
#